data_e0d066295d0d13ec96ad0aa895fb68d0
#
_entry.id   e0d066295d0d13ec96ad0aa895fb68d0
#
_cell.length_a   1.000
_cell.length_b   1.000
_cell.length_c   1.000
_cell.angle_alpha   90.00
_cell.angle_beta   90.00
_cell.angle_gamma   90.00
#
_symmetry.space_group_name_H-M   'P 1'
#
loop_
_entity.id
_entity.type
_entity.pdbx_description
1 polymer ?
#
loop_
_entity_poly.entity_id
_entity_poly.type
_entity_poly.pdbx_seq_one_letter_code
_entity_poly.pdbx_strand_id
1 'polypeptide(L)'
;MNTFYCLSELKINFHRFVCNFLSLCLVLMNRYKFQCIYTEIQIRDVVSESCGWMRVVVSFHSGYGDCKFCSPRFEILFYLHIPIFLITFVAIAENTKHKINYYMDDEIKDNGYLNEDENIVDDAHSNYKPADRFDASAVHHLSGMYKNWFLDYASYVILERAVPHIEDGLKPVQRRILHSMKRMDDGRYNKVANIVGHTMQFHPHGDASIGDALVQMGQKDLLIDCQGNWGNILTGDRAAAPRYIEARLSKFALDVVFNPKTTDWQLSYDGRNKEPITLPVKFPLLLAQGAEGIAVGLSSKLLPHNLNEICDAAIKYLRGEDFQLYPDFPTGGAIDVSKYNDGQRGGVLKVRAKIEKLDNKTLVIREIPFSKTTTTLIDSILKAIDKGKIKAKRVDDNTAAEVEIQVHLAPGVSSDKTMDALYAFSDCEINISPNCCVIEDNKPCFLTVSDVLRHGVDRTMGLLRKELQIRRGELLEQLFFASLERIFIEQRIYKEKKFEQAADMNEAVAFVDLKLTPFKPDFIREVTRDDILRLMEIKMQRILKFNKDKADELIARIKAEVAEIEHDLEHMTDVTINWFMFIKNKYGNEHPRHTEIRSFDTIDSAKVVEANQKLYINRQEGFIGTGLKKDEFVCNCSDIDDIIIFYKNGKYKIIKVADKIFVGKGIIWLQVFKKNDKRTIYNVVYKDGREGYYYMKRFNVTSMTRDREYDLTAGTPGSKVNYFTANPNGEAEIIKVVLEPDPKKKRQNIFLERDFSKVMIKSRGAKGVILTKQSIHRIGLKSQGHSTLGGRKVWFDPDVKRINYEEHGRFLGEFFDEDRILVILDNNDFYITNFDANNHYPDNIVRIEKWQPDKVWTAVLFDADNQGYPYIKRFTMDAMAKPQNFVGENANSRLVILTDVPFPRIKVTYGGHDAARSPEEIDAEQFIGQKGFKAKGKRISTWQIGTIEELEPVRFPEPEVQDDEEEVEEEPENLDPDAGKSQQQVIDELNGQLSLFPEDDANNTK
;
A
#
# COMPACT_ATOMS: atom_id res chain seq x y z
N MET A 1 -47.06 5.43 4.95
CA MET A 1 -45.69 5.33 4.37
C MET A 1 -45.14 6.63 3.81
N ASN A 2 -45.93 7.45 3.13
CA ASN A 2 -45.41 8.76 2.61
C ASN A 2 -45.05 9.81 3.67
N THR A 3 -45.55 9.67 4.90
CA THR A 3 -45.28 10.62 6.01
C THR A 3 -43.88 10.36 6.64
N PHE A 4 -43.40 9.13 6.65
CA PHE A 4 -42.07 8.79 7.19
C PHE A 4 -40.92 9.23 6.30
N TYR A 5 -41.09 9.23 4.98
CA TYR A 5 -40.08 9.68 4.02
C TYR A 5 -39.84 11.19 4.07
N CYS A 6 -40.91 11.96 4.26
CA CYS A 6 -40.80 13.42 4.41
C CYS A 6 -40.09 13.83 5.72
N LEU A 7 -40.16 12.99 6.74
CA LEU A 7 -39.59 13.25 8.07
C LEU A 7 -38.09 12.96 8.13
N SER A 8 -37.61 11.98 7.38
CA SER A 8 -36.18 11.68 7.29
C SER A 8 -35.42 12.77 6.48
N GLU A 9 -36.00 13.25 5.40
CA GLU A 9 -35.41 14.36 4.62
C GLU A 9 -35.42 15.69 5.37
N LEU A 10 -36.47 15.97 6.12
CA LEU A 10 -36.54 17.16 6.98
C LEU A 10 -35.51 17.11 8.13
N LYS A 11 -35.27 15.93 8.72
CA LYS A 11 -34.27 15.76 9.77
C LYS A 11 -32.84 15.90 9.25
N ILE A 12 -32.56 15.36 8.05
CA ILE A 12 -31.27 15.49 7.37
C ILE A 12 -31.03 16.95 6.93
N ASN A 13 -32.04 17.64 6.42
CA ASN A 13 -31.93 19.03 6.03
C ASN A 13 -31.78 19.99 7.22
N PHE A 14 -32.43 19.70 8.35
CA PHE A 14 -32.25 20.46 9.59
C PHE A 14 -30.85 20.24 10.19
N HIS A 15 -30.37 19.01 10.19
CA HIS A 15 -29.01 18.71 10.67
C HIS A 15 -27.94 19.37 9.77
N ARG A 16 -28.11 19.32 8.45
CA ARG A 16 -27.26 20.05 7.49
C ARG A 16 -27.32 21.57 7.69
N PHE A 17 -28.48 22.11 7.95
CA PHE A 17 -28.64 23.54 8.23
C PHE A 17 -27.93 23.95 9.51
N VAL A 18 -28.06 23.19 10.62
CA VAL A 18 -27.38 23.45 11.88
C VAL A 18 -25.86 23.31 11.73
N CYS A 19 -25.37 22.31 11.01
CA CYS A 19 -23.94 22.14 10.74
C CYS A 19 -23.39 23.27 9.86
N ASN A 20 -24.10 23.70 8.83
CA ASN A 20 -23.69 24.81 7.97
C ASN A 20 -23.73 26.14 8.72
N PHE A 21 -24.70 26.34 9.59
CA PHE A 21 -24.79 27.53 10.43
C PHE A 21 -23.66 27.60 11.46
N LEU A 22 -23.34 26.49 12.13
CA LEU A 22 -22.19 26.40 13.05
C LEU A 22 -20.86 26.61 12.31
N SER A 23 -20.72 26.08 11.09
CA SER A 23 -19.55 26.31 10.24
C SER A 23 -19.43 27.78 9.82
N LEU A 24 -20.54 28.45 9.51
CA LEU A 24 -20.54 29.87 9.16
C LEU A 24 -20.18 30.73 10.40
N CYS A 25 -20.67 30.40 11.58
CA CYS A 25 -20.30 31.05 12.83
C CYS A 25 -18.80 30.88 13.14
N LEU A 26 -18.25 29.69 12.95
CA LEU A 26 -16.81 29.39 13.10
C LEU A 26 -15.95 30.17 12.09
N VAL A 27 -16.39 30.28 10.83
CA VAL A 27 -15.70 31.08 9.80
C VAL A 27 -15.74 32.58 10.12
N LEU A 28 -16.87 33.09 10.62
CA LEU A 28 -16.99 34.49 11.04
C LEU A 28 -16.13 34.77 12.29
N MET A 29 -16.09 33.85 13.26
CA MET A 29 -15.21 33.97 14.43
C MET A 29 -13.72 33.97 14.05
N ASN A 30 -13.30 33.11 13.10
CA ASN A 30 -11.94 33.08 12.62
C ASN A 30 -11.55 34.34 11.78
N ARG A 31 -12.50 34.88 11.03
CA ARG A 31 -12.26 36.07 10.19
C ARG A 31 -12.11 37.36 10.98
N TYR A 32 -12.74 37.44 12.15
CA TYR A 32 -12.75 38.66 13.01
C TYR A 32 -11.92 38.51 14.29
N LYS A 33 -11.18 37.38 14.48
CA LYS A 33 -10.31 37.14 15.65
C LYS A 33 -10.96 37.36 17.03
N PHE A 34 -12.22 37.00 17.19
CA PHE A 34 -12.89 37.00 18.49
C PHE A 34 -12.54 35.71 19.25
N GLN A 35 -11.83 35.86 20.37
CA GLN A 35 -11.67 34.79 21.36
C GLN A 35 -12.86 34.82 22.30
N CYS A 36 -13.85 33.94 22.06
CA CYS A 36 -14.94 33.72 23.00
C CYS A 36 -14.68 32.46 23.82
N ILE A 37 -14.75 32.59 25.16
CA ILE A 37 -14.47 31.48 26.10
C ILE A 37 -15.74 30.65 26.37
N TYR A 38 -16.92 31.17 26.08
CA TYR A 38 -18.20 30.47 26.28
C TYR A 38 -19.25 30.88 25.26
N THR A 39 -19.95 29.93 24.68
CA THR A 39 -21.11 30.14 23.80
C THR A 39 -22.30 29.40 24.43
N GLU A 40 -23.22 30.10 25.00
CA GLU A 40 -24.47 29.56 25.50
C GLU A 40 -25.58 29.85 24.46
N ILE A 41 -26.15 28.79 23.89
CA ILE A 41 -27.28 28.90 22.98
C ILE A 41 -28.56 28.74 23.80
N GLN A 42 -29.25 29.83 24.14
CA GLN A 42 -30.58 29.78 24.77
C GLN A 42 -31.66 29.95 23.69
N ILE A 43 -32.48 28.92 23.51
CA ILE A 43 -33.71 28.98 22.74
C ILE A 43 -34.81 29.41 23.67
N ARG A 44 -35.27 30.65 23.56
CA ARG A 44 -36.47 31.12 24.32
C ARG A 44 -37.64 31.15 23.35
N ASP A 45 -38.63 30.32 23.61
CA ASP A 45 -39.90 30.34 22.93
C ASP A 45 -40.70 31.57 23.32
N VAL A 46 -40.90 32.49 22.40
CA VAL A 46 -41.93 33.53 22.50
C VAL A 46 -42.94 33.23 21.42
N VAL A 47 -43.95 32.47 21.76
CA VAL A 47 -45.08 32.23 20.85
C VAL A 47 -45.99 33.46 20.91
N SER A 48 -46.09 34.21 19.83
CA SER A 48 -47.20 35.16 19.61
C SER A 48 -48.21 34.45 18.72
N GLU A 49 -49.40 34.28 19.20
CA GLU A 49 -50.48 33.48 18.60
C GLU A 49 -51.00 33.97 17.22
N SER A 50 -50.38 34.95 16.60
CA SER A 50 -50.92 35.53 15.38
C SER A 50 -50.04 35.48 14.09
N CYS A 51 -48.76 35.03 14.13
CA CYS A 51 -47.90 35.12 12.95
C CYS A 51 -46.84 34.06 12.76
N GLY A 52 -46.91 32.85 13.22
CA GLY A 52 -46.05 31.70 12.81
C GLY A 52 -44.53 31.95 12.73
N TRP A 53 -43.98 32.89 13.51
CA TRP A 53 -42.57 33.24 13.56
C TRP A 53 -41.92 32.78 14.85
N MET A 54 -40.75 32.17 14.74
CA MET A 54 -39.91 31.78 15.86
C MET A 54 -38.69 32.68 15.97
N ARG A 55 -38.44 33.22 17.17
CA ARG A 55 -37.29 34.07 17.43
C ARG A 55 -36.16 33.27 18.05
N VAL A 56 -35.04 33.15 17.37
CA VAL A 56 -33.82 32.50 17.89
C VAL A 56 -32.86 33.62 18.35
N VAL A 57 -32.52 33.65 19.62
CA VAL A 57 -31.57 34.60 20.20
C VAL A 57 -30.29 33.86 20.51
N VAL A 58 -29.19 34.29 19.89
CA VAL A 58 -27.85 33.75 20.14
C VAL A 58 -27.06 34.81 20.88
N SER A 59 -26.73 34.54 22.18
CA SER A 59 -25.99 35.46 23.04
C SER A 59 -24.54 35.06 23.16
N PHE A 60 -23.63 35.98 22.94
CA PHE A 60 -22.18 35.78 23.08
C PHE A 60 -21.71 36.50 24.36
N HIS A 61 -20.96 35.81 25.23
CA HIS A 61 -20.35 36.41 26.41
C HIS A 61 -18.83 36.45 26.26
N SER A 62 -18.22 37.63 26.43
CA SER A 62 -16.77 37.78 26.48
C SER A 62 -16.28 37.75 27.92
N GLY A 63 -15.31 36.88 28.22
CA GLY A 63 -14.77 36.66 29.58
C GLY A 63 -13.69 37.63 30.05
N TYR A 64 -13.48 38.79 29.39
CA TYR A 64 -12.49 39.79 29.82
C TYR A 64 -13.15 41.18 30.01
N GLY A 65 -13.22 41.57 31.23
CA GLY A 65 -13.66 42.91 31.63
C GLY A 65 -12.50 43.90 31.59
N ASP A 66 -12.19 44.49 30.47
CA ASP A 66 -11.47 45.78 30.33
C ASP A 66 -11.13 46.03 28.83
N CYS A 67 -12.18 46.12 28.03
CA CYS A 67 -12.05 46.66 26.69
C CYS A 67 -13.02 47.84 26.52
N LYS A 68 -12.51 49.08 26.39
CA LYS A 68 -13.30 50.31 26.31
C LYS A 68 -14.13 50.42 25.02
N PHE A 69 -14.22 49.40 24.16
CA PHE A 69 -14.94 49.45 22.88
C PHE A 69 -15.92 48.30 22.67
N CYS A 70 -16.13 47.41 23.62
CA CYS A 70 -17.11 46.32 23.51
C CYS A 70 -18.27 46.52 24.45
N SER A 71 -19.47 46.75 23.93
CA SER A 71 -20.71 46.59 24.67
C SER A 71 -20.84 45.10 25.11
N PRO A 72 -21.21 44.81 26.36
CA PRO A 72 -21.17 43.45 26.90
C PRO A 72 -22.25 42.49 26.35
N ARG A 73 -23.05 42.87 25.37
CA ARG A 73 -24.02 42.01 24.72
C ARG A 73 -24.19 42.36 23.24
N PHE A 74 -23.86 41.38 22.38
CA PHE A 74 -24.26 41.41 20.97
C PHE A 74 -25.40 40.41 20.77
N GLU A 75 -26.60 40.88 20.44
CA GLU A 75 -27.74 40.04 20.08
C GLU A 75 -27.93 40.08 18.55
N ILE A 76 -27.88 38.93 17.92
CA ILE A 76 -28.19 38.77 16.50
C ILE A 76 -29.58 38.15 16.39
N LEU A 77 -30.54 38.91 15.88
CA LEU A 77 -31.91 38.48 15.68
C LEU A 77 -32.09 37.87 14.29
N PHE A 78 -32.53 36.62 14.27
CA PHE A 78 -32.98 35.96 13.03
C PHE A 78 -34.47 35.70 13.06
N TYR A 79 -35.20 36.07 12.03
CA TYR A 79 -36.60 35.71 11.85
C TYR A 79 -36.66 34.54 10.84
N LEU A 80 -37.16 33.37 11.33
CA LEU A 80 -37.38 32.19 10.49
C LEU A 80 -38.87 31.90 10.37
N HIS A 81 -39.36 31.76 9.12
CA HIS A 81 -40.72 31.33 8.86
C HIS A 81 -40.81 29.80 8.98
N ILE A 82 -41.44 29.28 10.04
CA ILE A 82 -41.63 27.86 10.26
C ILE A 82 -43.11 27.55 10.20
N PRO A 83 -43.59 26.64 9.34
CA PRO A 83 -45.00 26.25 9.30
C PRO A 83 -45.43 25.59 10.62
N ILE A 84 -46.64 25.88 11.07
CA ILE A 84 -47.27 25.41 12.32
C ILE A 84 -47.17 23.89 12.55
N PHE A 85 -46.89 23.09 11.52
CA PHE A 85 -46.69 21.65 11.60
C PHE A 85 -45.51 21.19 12.48
N LEU A 86 -44.51 22.06 12.76
CA LEU A 86 -43.33 21.67 13.57
C LEU A 86 -43.61 21.78 15.07
N ILE A 87 -44.53 22.61 15.51
CA ILE A 87 -44.91 22.80 16.94
C ILE A 87 -45.66 21.58 17.45
N THR A 88 -46.48 20.98 16.59
CA THR A 88 -47.20 19.73 16.92
C THR A 88 -46.22 18.53 17.03
N PHE A 89 -45.05 18.62 16.37
CA PHE A 89 -44.07 17.53 16.34
C PHE A 89 -43.20 17.49 17.60
N VAL A 90 -42.86 18.63 18.18
CA VAL A 90 -42.12 18.69 19.47
C VAL A 90 -42.99 18.13 20.60
N ALA A 91 -44.27 18.45 20.61
CA ALA A 91 -45.22 17.91 21.57
C ALA A 91 -45.46 16.40 21.41
N ILE A 92 -45.40 15.86 20.19
CA ILE A 92 -45.50 14.42 19.92
C ILE A 92 -44.19 13.71 20.27
N ALA A 93 -43.02 14.32 20.07
CA ALA A 93 -41.72 13.76 20.41
C ALA A 93 -41.50 13.65 21.91
N GLU A 94 -42.00 14.60 22.74
CA GLU A 94 -41.97 14.51 24.19
C GLU A 94 -42.94 13.44 24.72
N ASN A 95 -44.14 13.31 24.11
CA ASN A 95 -45.08 12.24 24.49
C ASN A 95 -44.58 10.84 24.04
N THR A 96 -43.74 10.74 22.97
CA THR A 96 -43.18 9.48 22.53
C THR A 96 -42.01 9.05 23.43
N LYS A 97 -41.24 10.00 23.96
CA LYS A 97 -40.19 9.72 24.97
C LYS A 97 -40.77 9.11 26.25
N HIS A 98 -41.92 9.60 26.69
CA HIS A 98 -42.62 9.02 27.86
C HIS A 98 -43.17 7.60 27.56
N LYS A 99 -43.60 7.32 26.33
CA LYS A 99 -44.09 5.98 25.97
C LYS A 99 -42.96 4.96 25.73
N ILE A 100 -41.82 5.39 25.22
CA ILE A 100 -40.66 4.50 25.02
C ILE A 100 -40.05 4.08 26.34
N ASN A 101 -40.00 4.96 27.33
CA ASN A 101 -39.58 4.59 28.68
C ASN A 101 -40.56 3.62 29.38
N TYR A 102 -41.88 3.70 29.06
CA TYR A 102 -42.87 2.79 29.61
C TYR A 102 -42.82 1.37 29.00
N TYR A 103 -42.40 1.22 27.75
CA TYR A 103 -42.25 -0.08 27.12
C TYR A 103 -40.89 -0.76 27.39
N MET A 104 -39.87 0.00 27.78
CA MET A 104 -38.58 -0.57 28.17
C MET A 104 -38.56 -1.14 29.60
N ASP A 105 -39.44 -0.68 30.44
CA ASP A 105 -39.55 -1.16 31.86
C ASP A 105 -40.32 -2.50 31.97
N ASP A 106 -41.14 -2.89 30.98
CA ASP A 106 -41.92 -4.14 31.02
C ASP A 106 -41.17 -5.38 30.47
N GLU A 107 -40.12 -5.21 29.62
CA GLU A 107 -39.33 -6.34 29.12
C GLU A 107 -38.23 -6.83 30.07
N ILE A 108 -37.94 -6.12 31.16
CA ILE A 108 -36.83 -6.48 32.09
C ILE A 108 -37.33 -7.32 33.29
N LYS A 109 -38.62 -7.61 33.37
CA LYS A 109 -39.19 -8.28 34.59
C LYS A 109 -39.23 -9.80 34.56
N ASP A 110 -38.79 -10.48 33.49
CA ASP A 110 -38.96 -11.92 33.38
C ASP A 110 -37.65 -12.69 33.10
N ASN A 111 -36.61 -12.51 33.94
CA ASN A 111 -35.54 -13.49 34.06
C ASN A 111 -34.96 -13.51 35.46
N GLY A 112 -35.70 -14.17 36.34
CA GLY A 112 -35.25 -14.47 37.71
C GLY A 112 -34.29 -15.64 37.72
N TYR A 113 -33.02 -15.39 37.96
CA TYR A 113 -32.11 -16.27 38.65
C TYR A 113 -31.18 -15.43 39.52
N LEU A 114 -31.56 -15.31 40.78
CA LEU A 114 -30.69 -14.87 41.88
C LEU A 114 -30.05 -16.10 42.49
N ASN A 115 -28.75 -16.27 42.37
CA ASN A 115 -27.96 -17.05 43.32
C ASN A 115 -27.39 -16.10 44.37
N GLU A 116 -27.86 -16.29 45.59
CA GLU A 116 -27.25 -15.72 46.77
C GLU A 116 -25.94 -16.43 47.09
N ASP A 117 -25.00 -15.68 47.63
CA ASP A 117 -23.74 -16.01 48.26
C ASP A 117 -22.47 -15.68 47.46
N GLU A 118 -22.02 -14.43 47.65
CA GLU A 118 -20.59 -14.14 47.77
C GLU A 118 -20.38 -12.84 48.57
N ASN A 119 -19.64 -12.95 49.66
CA ASN A 119 -19.24 -11.87 50.58
C ASN A 119 -18.48 -10.79 49.81
N ILE A 120 -19.04 -9.58 49.78
CA ILE A 120 -18.38 -8.38 49.22
C ILE A 120 -17.47 -7.80 50.31
N VAL A 121 -16.17 -7.80 50.03
CA VAL A 121 -15.20 -7.03 50.84
C VAL A 121 -15.39 -5.55 50.50
N ASP A 122 -15.77 -4.77 51.50
CA ASP A 122 -15.94 -3.31 51.44
C ASP A 122 -14.58 -2.64 51.19
N ASP A 123 -14.36 -2.12 49.97
CA ASP A 123 -13.20 -1.28 49.65
C ASP A 123 -13.52 0.18 50.09
N ALA A 124 -12.96 0.56 51.23
CA ALA A 124 -13.32 1.76 52.01
C ALA A 124 -12.65 3.08 51.51
N HIS A 125 -12.51 3.30 50.18
CA HIS A 125 -11.92 4.56 49.67
C HIS A 125 -12.65 5.21 48.48
N SER A 126 -13.98 5.20 48.46
CA SER A 126 -14.73 6.03 47.53
C SER A 126 -15.53 7.09 48.28
N ASN A 127 -15.14 8.36 48.18
CA ASN A 127 -15.85 9.52 48.74
C ASN A 127 -17.14 9.91 47.97
N TYR A 128 -17.71 9.00 47.18
CA TYR A 128 -18.94 9.26 46.44
C TYR A 128 -20.16 8.87 47.28
N LYS A 129 -20.90 9.86 47.78
CA LYS A 129 -22.24 9.67 48.33
C LYS A 129 -23.27 9.95 47.24
N PRO A 130 -24.13 8.99 46.86
CA PRO A 130 -25.25 9.24 45.95
C PRO A 130 -26.19 10.27 46.52
N ALA A 131 -26.71 11.18 45.73
CA ALA A 131 -27.75 12.09 46.13
C ALA A 131 -29.03 11.31 46.51
N ASP A 132 -29.73 11.68 47.60
CA ASP A 132 -30.85 11.00 48.23
C ASP A 132 -32.13 10.77 47.38
N ARG A 133 -32.02 10.68 46.07
CA ARG A 133 -33.12 10.48 45.11
C ARG A 133 -32.89 9.36 44.07
N PHE A 134 -31.84 8.56 44.21
CA PHE A 134 -31.64 7.40 43.32
C PHE A 134 -32.01 6.12 44.06
N ASP A 135 -32.91 5.35 43.47
CA ASP A 135 -33.20 3.98 43.89
C ASP A 135 -31.91 3.15 43.81
N ALA A 136 -31.46 2.62 44.95
CA ALA A 136 -30.25 1.83 45.06
C ALA A 136 -30.26 0.57 44.15
N SER A 137 -31.48 0.08 43.82
CA SER A 137 -31.67 -1.04 42.86
C SER A 137 -31.30 -0.69 41.40
N ALA A 138 -31.21 0.60 41.06
CA ALA A 138 -30.84 1.07 39.72
C ALA A 138 -29.33 1.39 39.56
N VAL A 139 -28.52 1.20 40.61
CA VAL A 139 -27.07 1.46 40.55
C VAL A 139 -26.33 0.21 40.08
N HIS A 140 -25.87 0.21 38.82
CA HIS A 140 -25.02 -0.84 38.29
C HIS A 140 -23.56 -0.49 38.51
N HIS A 141 -22.79 -1.38 39.13
CA HIS A 141 -21.36 -1.22 39.28
C HIS A 141 -20.63 -1.36 37.90
N LEU A 142 -19.74 -0.43 37.59
CA LEU A 142 -18.98 -0.41 36.35
C LEU A 142 -18.21 -1.74 36.12
N SER A 143 -17.70 -2.34 37.17
CA SER A 143 -17.03 -3.65 37.14
C SER A 143 -17.96 -4.77 36.66
N GLY A 144 -19.23 -4.79 37.09
CA GLY A 144 -20.25 -5.74 36.62
C GLY A 144 -20.61 -5.53 35.15
N MET A 145 -20.70 -4.26 34.71
CA MET A 145 -20.92 -3.95 33.28
C MET A 145 -19.77 -4.45 32.40
N TYR A 146 -18.51 -4.27 32.83
CA TYR A 146 -17.35 -4.79 32.08
C TYR A 146 -17.26 -6.32 32.15
N LYS A 147 -17.48 -6.93 33.31
CA LYS A 147 -17.33 -8.37 33.51
C LYS A 147 -18.39 -9.19 32.77
N ASN A 148 -19.61 -8.69 32.66
CA ASN A 148 -20.73 -9.43 32.10
C ASN A 148 -21.13 -8.84 30.74
N TRP A 149 -21.72 -7.66 30.66
CA TRP A 149 -22.33 -7.15 29.43
C TRP A 149 -21.35 -6.84 28.32
N PHE A 150 -20.21 -6.22 28.65
CA PHE A 150 -19.20 -5.90 27.66
C PHE A 150 -18.52 -7.17 27.13
N LEU A 151 -18.24 -8.14 28.00
CA LEU A 151 -17.62 -9.39 27.59
C LEU A 151 -18.55 -10.21 26.70
N ASP A 152 -19.84 -10.31 27.06
CA ASP A 152 -20.86 -11.01 26.26
C ASP A 152 -21.03 -10.34 24.90
N TYR A 153 -21.13 -9.00 24.87
CA TYR A 153 -21.19 -8.26 23.62
C TYR A 153 -19.90 -8.41 22.77
N ALA A 154 -18.73 -8.36 23.39
CA ALA A 154 -17.47 -8.55 22.72
C ALA A 154 -17.37 -9.96 22.10
N SER A 155 -17.73 -11.01 22.86
CA SER A 155 -17.77 -12.38 22.38
C SER A 155 -18.73 -12.54 21.20
N TYR A 156 -19.94 -11.98 21.32
CA TYR A 156 -20.92 -11.99 20.23
C TYR A 156 -20.38 -11.32 18.96
N VAL A 157 -19.77 -10.12 19.09
CA VAL A 157 -19.22 -9.42 17.92
C VAL A 157 -18.06 -10.19 17.26
N ILE A 158 -17.25 -10.87 18.06
CA ILE A 158 -16.13 -11.68 17.56
C ILE A 158 -16.66 -12.92 16.85
N LEU A 159 -17.47 -13.74 17.52
CA LEU A 159 -17.87 -15.06 17.04
C LEU A 159 -19.00 -14.99 16.00
N GLU A 160 -19.97 -14.08 16.18
CA GLU A 160 -21.21 -14.10 15.39
C GLU A 160 -21.33 -12.95 14.37
N ARG A 161 -20.30 -12.09 14.23
CA ARG A 161 -20.41 -10.96 13.30
C ARG A 161 -19.17 -10.66 12.47
N ALA A 162 -18.02 -10.40 13.09
CA ALA A 162 -16.92 -9.72 12.44
C ALA A 162 -15.86 -10.65 11.87
N VAL A 163 -15.61 -11.79 12.52
CA VAL A 163 -14.52 -12.71 12.17
C VAL A 163 -15.08 -13.89 11.38
N PRO A 164 -14.45 -14.28 10.26
CA PRO A 164 -14.88 -15.44 9.47
C PRO A 164 -14.53 -16.76 10.18
N HIS A 165 -15.34 -17.80 9.98
CA HIS A 165 -15.00 -19.17 10.39
C HIS A 165 -13.98 -19.78 9.43
N ILE A 166 -13.01 -20.52 9.96
CA ILE A 166 -12.00 -21.20 9.13
C ILE A 166 -12.62 -22.29 8.25
N GLU A 167 -13.65 -22.96 8.76
CA GLU A 167 -14.31 -24.09 8.16
C GLU A 167 -14.89 -23.81 6.75
N ASP A 168 -15.57 -22.67 6.58
CA ASP A 168 -16.19 -22.28 5.32
C ASP A 168 -15.72 -20.94 4.78
N GLY A 169 -14.86 -20.23 5.53
CA GLY A 169 -14.34 -18.93 5.16
C GLY A 169 -15.37 -17.79 5.22
N LEU A 170 -16.51 -18.00 5.85
CA LEU A 170 -17.65 -17.08 5.81
C LEU A 170 -17.94 -16.48 7.18
N LYS A 171 -18.43 -15.24 7.16
CA LYS A 171 -19.10 -14.64 8.32
C LYS A 171 -20.53 -15.17 8.42
N PRO A 172 -21.16 -15.19 9.61
CA PRO A 172 -22.52 -15.68 9.77
C PRO A 172 -23.55 -15.06 8.80
N VAL A 173 -23.50 -13.76 8.56
CA VAL A 173 -24.39 -13.09 7.60
C VAL A 173 -24.20 -13.62 6.17
N GLN A 174 -22.96 -13.86 5.74
CA GLN A 174 -22.64 -14.36 4.40
C GLN A 174 -23.15 -15.80 4.21
N ARG A 175 -22.94 -16.64 5.23
CA ARG A 175 -23.43 -18.01 5.27
C ARG A 175 -24.95 -18.07 5.16
N ARG A 176 -25.67 -17.23 5.90
CA ARG A 176 -27.13 -17.11 5.89
C ARG A 176 -27.67 -16.62 4.54
N ILE A 177 -26.95 -15.67 3.90
CA ILE A 177 -27.29 -15.22 2.54
C ILE A 177 -27.18 -16.38 1.54
N LEU A 178 -26.05 -17.11 1.52
CA LEU A 178 -25.87 -18.25 0.61
C LEU A 178 -26.89 -19.35 0.87
N HIS A 179 -27.17 -19.64 2.15
CA HIS A 179 -28.22 -20.59 2.52
C HIS A 179 -29.61 -20.16 2.00
N SER A 180 -29.95 -18.88 2.15
CA SER A 180 -31.21 -18.34 1.63
C SER A 180 -31.29 -18.42 0.10
N MET A 181 -30.20 -18.04 -0.58
CA MET A 181 -30.11 -18.15 -2.03
C MET A 181 -30.26 -19.59 -2.50
N LYS A 182 -29.66 -20.57 -1.79
CA LYS A 182 -29.82 -22.01 -2.15
C LYS A 182 -31.23 -22.53 -1.94
N ARG A 183 -31.93 -22.05 -0.92
CA ARG A 183 -33.34 -22.41 -0.70
C ARG A 183 -34.29 -21.85 -1.77
N MET A 184 -33.91 -20.71 -2.36
CA MET A 184 -34.66 -20.02 -3.41
C MET A 184 -34.22 -20.41 -4.83
N ASP A 185 -33.18 -21.24 -4.94
CA ASP A 185 -32.51 -21.55 -6.20
C ASP A 185 -33.41 -22.38 -7.15
N ASP A 186 -33.86 -21.73 -8.22
CA ASP A 186 -34.55 -22.33 -9.35
C ASP A 186 -33.82 -22.13 -10.69
N GLY A 187 -32.55 -21.70 -10.61
CA GLY A 187 -31.67 -21.40 -11.75
C GLY A 187 -31.87 -20.00 -12.36
N ARG A 188 -32.86 -19.23 -11.93
CA ARG A 188 -33.14 -17.87 -12.42
C ARG A 188 -32.58 -16.81 -11.47
N TYR A 189 -32.44 -15.60 -11.99
CA TYR A 189 -32.11 -14.44 -11.17
C TYR A 189 -33.27 -14.07 -10.24
N ASN A 190 -32.95 -13.77 -8.99
CA ASN A 190 -33.87 -13.27 -7.99
C ASN A 190 -33.54 -11.83 -7.64
N LYS A 191 -34.56 -10.99 -7.40
CA LYS A 191 -34.34 -9.61 -6.86
C LYS A 191 -33.58 -9.68 -5.54
N VAL A 192 -32.56 -8.85 -5.40
CA VAL A 192 -31.80 -8.74 -4.16
C VAL A 192 -32.72 -8.44 -2.96
N ALA A 193 -33.76 -7.63 -3.15
CA ALA A 193 -34.76 -7.35 -2.12
C ALA A 193 -35.46 -8.63 -1.61
N ASN A 194 -35.73 -9.62 -2.50
CA ASN A 194 -36.36 -10.88 -2.12
C ASN A 194 -35.37 -11.77 -1.34
N ILE A 195 -34.10 -11.81 -1.78
CA ILE A 195 -33.04 -12.54 -1.09
C ILE A 195 -32.83 -11.97 0.32
N VAL A 196 -32.77 -10.65 0.45
CA VAL A 196 -32.64 -9.95 1.75
C VAL A 196 -33.82 -10.32 2.64
N GLY A 197 -35.06 -10.19 2.14
CA GLY A 197 -36.26 -10.54 2.90
C GLY A 197 -36.28 -12.01 3.34
N HIS A 198 -35.85 -12.95 2.48
CA HIS A 198 -35.75 -14.36 2.86
C HIS A 198 -34.64 -14.61 3.89
N THR A 199 -33.50 -13.87 3.81
CA THR A 199 -32.38 -14.02 4.75
C THR A 199 -32.75 -13.56 6.17
N MET A 200 -33.69 -12.62 6.32
CA MET A 200 -34.17 -12.14 7.63
C MET A 200 -34.79 -13.24 8.47
N GLN A 201 -35.20 -14.39 7.89
CA GLN A 201 -35.65 -15.57 8.65
C GLN A 201 -34.54 -16.23 9.47
N PHE A 202 -33.28 -15.94 9.12
CA PHE A 202 -32.09 -16.54 9.75
C PHE A 202 -31.21 -15.48 10.44
N HIS A 203 -31.28 -14.21 10.03
CA HIS A 203 -30.40 -13.16 10.50
C HIS A 203 -31.17 -12.07 11.25
N PRO A 204 -30.99 -11.94 12.58
CA PRO A 204 -31.77 -11.04 13.43
C PRO A 204 -31.30 -9.58 13.41
N HIS A 205 -30.87 -9.09 12.21
CA HIS A 205 -30.42 -7.72 12.03
C HIS A 205 -31.12 -7.04 10.85
N GLY A 206 -30.93 -5.71 10.72
CA GLY A 206 -31.59 -4.90 9.71
C GLY A 206 -31.27 -5.32 8.27
N ASP A 207 -32.25 -5.18 7.40
CA ASP A 207 -32.20 -5.50 5.97
C ASP A 207 -31.06 -4.82 5.23
N ALA A 208 -30.72 -3.58 5.62
CA ALA A 208 -29.61 -2.84 5.03
C ALA A 208 -28.27 -3.58 5.20
N SER A 209 -28.00 -4.16 6.38
CA SER A 209 -26.76 -4.90 6.65
C SER A 209 -26.65 -6.19 5.80
N ILE A 210 -27.77 -6.86 5.55
CA ILE A 210 -27.84 -8.04 4.67
C ILE A 210 -27.62 -7.61 3.21
N GLY A 211 -28.25 -6.51 2.77
CA GLY A 211 -28.10 -5.96 1.44
C GLY A 211 -26.65 -5.56 1.14
N ASP A 212 -26.01 -4.84 2.06
CA ASP A 212 -24.61 -4.44 1.91
C ASP A 212 -23.65 -5.64 1.87
N ALA A 213 -23.89 -6.67 2.71
CA ALA A 213 -23.09 -7.89 2.68
C ALA A 213 -23.27 -8.66 1.35
N LEU A 214 -24.50 -8.75 0.82
CA LEU A 214 -24.77 -9.39 -0.46
C LEU A 214 -24.10 -8.65 -1.61
N VAL A 215 -24.14 -7.31 -1.62
CA VAL A 215 -23.44 -6.48 -2.62
C VAL A 215 -21.94 -6.72 -2.58
N GLN A 216 -21.33 -6.71 -1.38
CA GLN A 216 -19.89 -6.99 -1.23
C GLN A 216 -19.51 -8.39 -1.71
N MET A 217 -20.36 -9.40 -1.48
CA MET A 217 -20.13 -10.76 -1.99
C MET A 217 -20.24 -10.82 -3.52
N GLY A 218 -21.21 -10.13 -4.10
CA GLY A 218 -21.40 -10.06 -5.55
C GLY A 218 -20.25 -9.38 -6.28
N GLN A 219 -19.72 -8.29 -5.69
CA GLN A 219 -18.56 -7.56 -6.23
C GLN A 219 -17.24 -8.36 -6.25
N LYS A 220 -17.17 -9.51 -5.56
CA LYS A 220 -16.03 -10.43 -5.59
C LYS A 220 -16.05 -11.42 -6.76
N ASP A 221 -17.11 -11.44 -7.52
CA ASP A 221 -17.30 -12.18 -8.78
C ASP A 221 -16.90 -13.68 -8.72
N LEU A 222 -17.24 -14.35 -7.63
CA LEU A 222 -16.92 -15.77 -7.46
C LEU A 222 -18.16 -16.62 -7.11
N LEU A 223 -18.92 -16.22 -6.08
CA LEU A 223 -20.04 -17.01 -5.54
C LEU A 223 -21.39 -16.64 -6.12
N ILE A 224 -21.52 -15.44 -6.67
CA ILE A 224 -22.80 -14.84 -7.04
C ILE A 224 -22.69 -14.24 -8.44
N ASP A 225 -23.55 -14.71 -9.35
CA ASP A 225 -23.78 -14.05 -10.63
C ASP A 225 -24.66 -12.82 -10.41
N CYS A 226 -24.20 -11.67 -10.87
CA CYS A 226 -24.81 -10.37 -10.65
C CYS A 226 -25.49 -9.86 -11.92
N GLN A 227 -26.69 -9.26 -11.80
CA GLN A 227 -27.39 -8.58 -12.89
C GLN A 227 -27.85 -7.19 -12.44
N GLY A 228 -27.63 -6.18 -13.29
CA GLY A 228 -27.92 -4.79 -12.97
C GLY A 228 -26.69 -4.02 -12.47
N ASN A 229 -26.90 -2.85 -11.86
CA ASN A 229 -25.82 -2.00 -11.35
C ASN A 229 -25.48 -2.38 -9.91
N TRP A 230 -24.41 -3.13 -9.73
CA TRP A 230 -23.87 -3.55 -8.42
C TRP A 230 -22.82 -2.59 -7.86
N GLY A 231 -22.70 -1.37 -8.41
CA GLY A 231 -21.65 -0.43 -8.09
C GLY A 231 -20.34 -0.72 -8.83
N ASN A 232 -19.32 0.04 -8.51
CA ASN A 232 -18.01 -0.14 -9.11
C ASN A 232 -16.92 -0.04 -8.04
N ILE A 233 -16.12 -1.08 -7.90
CA ILE A 233 -15.02 -1.14 -6.91
C ILE A 233 -13.87 -0.19 -7.26
N LEU A 234 -13.73 0.19 -8.54
CA LEU A 234 -12.69 1.10 -9.01
C LEU A 234 -13.04 2.56 -8.72
N THR A 235 -14.27 2.99 -9.06
CA THR A 235 -14.72 4.37 -8.84
C THR A 235 -15.28 4.62 -7.46
N GLY A 236 -15.73 3.56 -6.77
CA GLY A 236 -16.42 3.63 -5.47
C GLY A 236 -17.90 3.96 -5.59
N ASP A 237 -18.48 3.87 -6.79
CA ASP A 237 -19.90 4.04 -7.00
C ASP A 237 -20.71 2.98 -6.25
N ARG A 238 -21.80 3.41 -5.65
CA ARG A 238 -22.67 2.53 -4.88
C ARG A 238 -23.56 1.69 -5.80
N ALA A 239 -23.89 0.48 -5.34
CA ALA A 239 -24.89 -0.35 -5.99
C ALA A 239 -26.26 0.35 -6.03
N ALA A 240 -27.04 0.04 -7.04
CA ALA A 240 -28.45 0.43 -7.12
C ALA A 240 -29.26 -0.19 -5.96
N ALA A 241 -30.42 0.38 -5.68
CA ALA A 241 -31.26 -0.14 -4.60
C ALA A 241 -31.63 -1.62 -4.82
N PRO A 242 -31.77 -2.45 -3.76
CA PRO A 242 -32.01 -3.89 -3.83
C PRO A 242 -33.19 -4.34 -4.72
N ARG A 243 -34.17 -3.45 -4.93
CA ARG A 243 -35.33 -3.72 -5.80
C ARG A 243 -35.02 -3.70 -7.30
N TYR A 244 -33.86 -3.15 -7.71
CA TYR A 244 -33.48 -3.03 -9.13
C TYR A 244 -32.48 -4.07 -9.57
N ILE A 245 -31.60 -4.52 -8.66
CA ILE A 245 -30.54 -5.48 -8.93
C ILE A 245 -30.99 -6.91 -8.64
N GLU A 246 -30.40 -7.87 -9.33
CA GLU A 246 -30.74 -9.28 -9.26
C GLU A 246 -29.50 -10.13 -9.07
N ALA A 247 -29.65 -11.26 -8.40
CA ALA A 247 -28.59 -12.21 -8.11
C ALA A 247 -29.06 -13.65 -8.25
N ARG A 248 -28.13 -14.53 -8.57
CA ARG A 248 -28.27 -16.00 -8.44
C ARG A 248 -26.93 -16.58 -8.00
N LEU A 249 -26.95 -17.83 -7.53
CA LEU A 249 -25.72 -18.56 -7.24
C LEU A 249 -24.94 -18.85 -8.53
N SER A 250 -23.62 -18.64 -8.49
CA SER A 250 -22.74 -19.00 -9.59
C SER A 250 -22.62 -20.52 -9.72
N LYS A 251 -22.16 -20.99 -10.86
CA LYS A 251 -21.86 -22.43 -11.07
C LYS A 251 -20.77 -22.91 -10.11
N PHE A 252 -19.78 -22.07 -9.84
CA PHE A 252 -18.74 -22.34 -8.85
C PHE A 252 -19.35 -22.57 -7.46
N ALA A 253 -20.23 -21.68 -7.01
CA ALA A 253 -20.90 -21.84 -5.72
C ALA A 253 -21.72 -23.12 -5.63
N LEU A 254 -22.44 -23.50 -6.69
CA LEU A 254 -23.25 -24.72 -6.73
C LEU A 254 -22.41 -26.00 -6.64
N ASP A 255 -21.23 -26.03 -7.28
CA ASP A 255 -20.34 -27.21 -7.27
C ASP A 255 -19.55 -27.34 -5.97
N VAL A 256 -19.18 -26.20 -5.35
CA VAL A 256 -18.17 -26.17 -4.29
C VAL A 256 -18.77 -26.04 -2.90
N VAL A 257 -19.88 -25.28 -2.76
CA VAL A 257 -20.36 -24.80 -1.44
C VAL A 257 -21.41 -25.69 -0.81
N PHE A 258 -22.24 -26.37 -1.61
CA PHE A 258 -23.43 -26.98 -1.11
C PHE A 258 -23.43 -28.49 -1.23
N ASN A 259 -23.69 -29.21 -0.13
CA ASN A 259 -24.12 -30.62 -0.11
C ASN A 259 -24.96 -30.85 1.15
N PRO A 260 -26.30 -31.02 1.03
CA PRO A 260 -27.19 -31.21 2.18
C PRO A 260 -26.86 -32.45 3.03
N LYS A 261 -26.23 -33.49 2.44
CA LYS A 261 -25.89 -34.74 3.14
C LYS A 261 -24.67 -34.63 4.05
N THR A 262 -23.78 -33.68 3.77
CA THR A 262 -22.58 -33.43 4.56
C THR A 262 -22.68 -32.20 5.43
N THR A 263 -23.77 -31.44 5.34
CA THR A 263 -24.03 -30.23 6.14
C THR A 263 -24.52 -30.60 7.54
N ASP A 264 -23.95 -29.97 8.55
CA ASP A 264 -24.43 -30.02 9.92
C ASP A 264 -25.38 -28.87 10.19
N TRP A 265 -26.55 -29.16 10.77
CA TRP A 265 -27.68 -28.25 10.87
C TRP A 265 -27.97 -27.84 12.33
N GLN A 266 -28.31 -26.57 12.51
CA GLN A 266 -28.82 -26.04 13.79
C GLN A 266 -30.17 -25.32 13.57
N LEU A 267 -30.84 -24.97 14.65
CA LEU A 267 -32.04 -24.13 14.59
C LEU A 267 -31.65 -22.66 14.39
N SER A 268 -32.47 -21.93 13.64
CA SER A 268 -32.37 -20.47 13.51
C SER A 268 -32.62 -19.79 14.85
N TYR A 269 -32.27 -18.51 14.97
CA TYR A 269 -32.41 -17.73 16.18
C TYR A 269 -33.84 -17.72 16.78
N ASP A 270 -34.87 -17.92 15.93
CA ASP A 270 -36.29 -17.98 16.33
C ASP A 270 -36.79 -19.43 16.51
N GLY A 271 -35.94 -20.43 16.35
CA GLY A 271 -36.26 -21.86 16.47
C GLY A 271 -37.18 -22.44 15.39
N ARG A 272 -37.60 -21.64 14.39
CA ARG A 272 -38.58 -22.07 13.39
C ARG A 272 -37.97 -22.75 12.18
N ASN A 273 -36.76 -22.40 11.82
CA ASN A 273 -36.09 -22.91 10.64
C ASN A 273 -34.79 -23.62 11.02
N LYS A 274 -34.23 -24.38 10.08
CA LYS A 274 -32.86 -24.93 10.20
C LYS A 274 -31.92 -24.11 9.33
N GLU A 275 -30.77 -23.79 9.89
CA GLU A 275 -29.65 -23.14 9.20
C GLU A 275 -28.37 -23.98 9.34
N PRO A 276 -27.40 -23.89 8.40
CA PRO A 276 -26.13 -24.62 8.53
C PRO A 276 -25.28 -24.00 9.62
N ILE A 277 -24.62 -24.83 10.44
CA ILE A 277 -23.59 -24.39 11.39
C ILE A 277 -22.42 -23.81 10.59
N THR A 278 -21.88 -24.60 9.66
CA THR A 278 -20.96 -24.17 8.61
C THR A 278 -21.37 -24.83 7.28
N LEU A 279 -21.06 -24.20 6.15
CA LEU A 279 -21.29 -24.80 4.85
C LEU A 279 -20.17 -25.79 4.52
N PRO A 280 -20.46 -26.91 3.84
CA PRO A 280 -19.48 -27.92 3.46
C PRO A 280 -18.69 -27.48 2.21
N VAL A 281 -17.91 -26.41 2.35
CA VAL A 281 -17.13 -25.81 1.26
C VAL A 281 -15.92 -26.68 0.94
N LYS A 282 -15.84 -27.17 -0.31
CA LYS A 282 -14.74 -28.02 -0.80
C LYS A 282 -13.68 -27.22 -1.53
N PHE A 283 -13.22 -26.15 -0.92
CA PHE A 283 -12.21 -25.24 -1.47
C PHE A 283 -11.72 -24.27 -0.36
N PRO A 284 -10.46 -23.82 -0.33
CA PRO A 284 -9.98 -22.80 0.60
C PRO A 284 -10.58 -21.41 0.27
N LEU A 285 -11.91 -21.27 0.43
CA LEU A 285 -12.69 -20.10 0.01
C LEU A 285 -12.24 -18.81 0.68
N LEU A 286 -11.82 -18.91 1.94
CA LEU A 286 -11.32 -17.77 2.71
C LEU A 286 -10.13 -17.08 2.04
N LEU A 287 -9.24 -17.85 1.41
CA LEU A 287 -8.09 -17.31 0.67
C LEU A 287 -8.52 -16.65 -0.64
N ALA A 288 -9.44 -17.24 -1.38
CA ALA A 288 -9.90 -16.68 -2.66
C ALA A 288 -10.66 -15.36 -2.46
N GLN A 289 -11.50 -15.28 -1.44
CA GLN A 289 -12.33 -14.11 -1.19
C GLN A 289 -11.69 -13.05 -0.32
N GLY A 290 -10.73 -13.43 0.51
CA GLY A 290 -10.24 -12.59 1.59
C GLY A 290 -11.35 -12.22 2.58
N ALA A 291 -10.98 -11.68 3.72
CA ALA A 291 -11.92 -11.21 4.73
C ALA A 291 -11.36 -10.00 5.47
N GLU A 292 -12.21 -9.00 5.70
CA GLU A 292 -11.90 -7.86 6.56
C GLU A 292 -13.02 -7.67 7.58
N GLY A 293 -12.65 -7.55 8.86
CA GLY A 293 -13.60 -7.35 9.93
C GLY A 293 -12.98 -6.71 11.14
N ILE A 294 -13.71 -5.81 11.77
CA ILE A 294 -13.30 -5.14 13.01
C ILE A 294 -14.24 -5.60 14.11
N ALA A 295 -13.68 -6.27 15.10
CA ALA A 295 -14.37 -6.72 16.29
C ALA A 295 -13.94 -5.90 17.52
N VAL A 296 -14.38 -6.29 18.71
CA VAL A 296 -13.94 -5.67 19.96
C VAL A 296 -12.59 -6.26 20.37
N GLY A 297 -11.55 -5.44 20.37
CA GLY A 297 -10.18 -5.85 20.71
C GLY A 297 -9.47 -6.72 19.67
N LEU A 298 -10.15 -7.15 18.63
CA LEU A 298 -9.63 -7.99 17.55
C LEU A 298 -10.01 -7.42 16.19
N SER A 299 -9.20 -7.71 15.18
CA SER A 299 -9.53 -7.44 13.79
C SER A 299 -9.04 -8.61 12.92
N SER A 300 -9.73 -8.86 11.82
CA SER A 300 -9.29 -9.77 10.76
C SER A 300 -9.05 -8.97 9.50
N LYS A 301 -7.89 -9.18 8.86
CA LYS A 301 -7.56 -8.63 7.55
C LYS A 301 -6.78 -9.66 6.74
N LEU A 302 -7.51 -10.57 6.14
CA LEU A 302 -6.97 -11.55 5.20
C LEU A 302 -7.18 -11.02 3.79
N LEU A 303 -6.11 -10.96 3.02
CA LEU A 303 -6.12 -10.45 1.64
C LEU A 303 -6.57 -11.56 0.68
N PRO A 304 -7.22 -11.22 -0.45
CA PRO A 304 -7.61 -12.20 -1.46
C PRO A 304 -6.39 -12.72 -2.23
N HIS A 305 -6.47 -13.98 -2.69
CA HIS A 305 -5.44 -14.67 -3.46
C HIS A 305 -6.04 -15.24 -4.75
N ASN A 306 -5.20 -15.47 -5.74
CA ASN A 306 -5.62 -15.98 -7.04
C ASN A 306 -6.12 -17.43 -6.97
N LEU A 307 -7.25 -17.71 -7.61
CA LEU A 307 -7.88 -19.04 -7.62
C LEU A 307 -6.98 -20.13 -8.20
N ASN A 308 -6.26 -19.83 -9.28
CA ASN A 308 -5.35 -20.79 -9.91
C ASN A 308 -4.15 -21.12 -9.01
N GLU A 309 -3.59 -20.09 -8.37
CA GLU A 309 -2.46 -20.26 -7.45
C GLU A 309 -2.86 -21.02 -6.18
N ILE A 310 -4.08 -20.83 -5.68
CA ILE A 310 -4.63 -21.63 -4.57
C ILE A 310 -4.73 -23.10 -4.96
N CYS A 311 -5.25 -23.40 -6.17
CA CYS A 311 -5.31 -24.79 -6.67
C CYS A 311 -3.92 -25.40 -6.82
N ASP A 312 -2.95 -24.66 -7.38
CA ASP A 312 -1.57 -25.13 -7.55
C ASP A 312 -0.88 -25.37 -6.21
N ALA A 313 -1.06 -24.45 -5.25
CA ALA A 313 -0.52 -24.61 -3.90
C ALA A 313 -1.15 -25.78 -3.14
N ALA A 314 -2.47 -26.00 -3.32
CA ALA A 314 -3.17 -27.16 -2.76
C ALA A 314 -2.62 -28.48 -3.33
N ILE A 315 -2.39 -28.56 -4.63
CA ILE A 315 -1.80 -29.74 -5.29
C ILE A 315 -0.36 -29.99 -4.81
N LYS A 316 0.45 -28.93 -4.67
CA LYS A 316 1.81 -29.03 -4.13
C LYS A 316 1.81 -29.54 -2.70
N TYR A 317 0.95 -28.99 -1.84
CA TYR A 317 0.79 -29.44 -0.46
C TYR A 317 0.44 -30.93 -0.38
N LEU A 318 -0.52 -31.40 -1.19
CA LEU A 318 -0.93 -32.81 -1.24
C LEU A 318 0.19 -33.74 -1.72
N ARG A 319 1.13 -33.23 -2.52
CA ARG A 319 2.33 -33.95 -2.96
C ARG A 319 3.50 -33.88 -1.96
N GLY A 320 3.37 -33.09 -0.89
CA GLY A 320 4.45 -32.83 0.07
C GLY A 320 5.51 -31.86 -0.45
N GLU A 321 5.18 -31.04 -1.44
CA GLU A 321 6.06 -30.02 -2.02
C GLU A 321 5.85 -28.68 -1.31
N ASP A 322 6.91 -27.85 -1.29
CA ASP A 322 6.81 -26.48 -0.76
C ASP A 322 6.01 -25.58 -1.68
N PHE A 323 5.26 -24.67 -1.09
CA PHE A 323 4.45 -23.68 -1.81
C PHE A 323 4.55 -22.30 -1.17
N GLN A 324 4.28 -21.28 -1.95
CA GLN A 324 4.15 -19.89 -1.53
C GLN A 324 2.91 -19.28 -2.17
N LEU A 325 2.17 -18.47 -1.41
CA LEU A 325 0.98 -17.74 -1.88
C LEU A 325 1.14 -16.26 -1.57
N TYR A 326 0.85 -15.43 -2.57
CA TYR A 326 0.86 -13.99 -2.44
C TYR A 326 -0.49 -13.41 -2.84
N PRO A 327 -0.91 -12.30 -2.19
CA PRO A 327 -2.17 -11.65 -2.52
C PRO A 327 -2.29 -11.29 -4.00
N ASP A 328 -3.52 -11.34 -4.48
CA ASP A 328 -3.92 -10.90 -5.82
C ASP A 328 -5.15 -10.01 -5.70
N PHE A 329 -5.10 -8.81 -6.28
CA PHE A 329 -6.14 -7.81 -6.11
C PHE A 329 -6.91 -7.56 -7.41
N PRO A 330 -8.24 -7.47 -7.36
CA PRO A 330 -9.05 -7.19 -8.55
C PRO A 330 -8.81 -5.80 -9.13
N THR A 331 -8.19 -4.88 -8.37
CA THR A 331 -7.81 -3.54 -8.82
C THR A 331 -6.45 -3.49 -9.54
N GLY A 332 -5.74 -4.63 -9.63
CA GLY A 332 -4.40 -4.70 -10.20
C GLY A 332 -3.33 -4.04 -9.33
N GLY A 333 -2.42 -3.33 -9.95
CA GLY A 333 -1.27 -2.70 -9.31
C GLY A 333 -0.08 -3.62 -9.14
N ALA A 334 0.94 -3.13 -8.45
CA ALA A 334 2.15 -3.89 -8.13
C ALA A 334 2.29 -4.06 -6.61
N ILE A 335 2.87 -5.19 -6.19
CA ILE A 335 3.10 -5.50 -4.77
C ILE A 335 4.55 -5.86 -4.49
N ASP A 336 5.07 -5.34 -3.37
CA ASP A 336 6.33 -5.77 -2.79
C ASP A 336 6.04 -6.67 -1.58
N VAL A 337 6.40 -7.94 -1.75
CA VAL A 337 6.14 -9.02 -0.78
C VAL A 337 7.30 -9.29 0.16
N SER A 338 8.42 -8.55 0.07
CA SER A 338 9.65 -8.77 0.83
C SER A 338 9.44 -8.82 2.35
N LYS A 339 8.41 -8.14 2.86
CA LYS A 339 8.04 -8.08 4.29
C LYS A 339 6.65 -8.64 4.58
N TYR A 340 6.09 -9.43 3.68
CA TYR A 340 4.72 -9.96 3.80
C TYR A 340 4.55 -10.93 4.98
N ASN A 341 5.59 -11.72 5.28
CA ASN A 341 5.63 -12.66 6.40
C ASN A 341 4.43 -13.62 6.44
N ASP A 342 4.08 -14.22 5.29
CA ASP A 342 2.97 -15.16 5.14
C ASP A 342 1.63 -14.70 5.75
N GLY A 343 1.35 -13.39 5.67
CA GLY A 343 0.10 -12.80 6.17
C GLY A 343 -0.02 -12.67 7.69
N GLN A 344 1.04 -12.95 8.46
CA GLN A 344 1.04 -12.81 9.90
C GLN A 344 0.97 -11.35 10.36
N ARG A 345 0.47 -11.18 11.58
CA ARG A 345 0.47 -9.88 12.26
C ARG A 345 1.91 -9.33 12.39
N GLY A 346 2.10 -8.10 11.94
CA GLY A 346 3.42 -7.46 11.89
C GLY A 346 4.06 -7.52 10.49
N GLY A 347 3.57 -8.38 9.60
CA GLY A 347 3.91 -8.33 8.18
C GLY A 347 3.41 -7.03 7.54
N VAL A 348 4.07 -6.60 6.47
CA VAL A 348 3.73 -5.41 5.69
C VAL A 348 3.83 -5.73 4.21
N LEU A 349 2.76 -5.48 3.48
CA LEU A 349 2.70 -5.53 2.04
C LEU A 349 2.66 -4.10 1.51
N LYS A 350 3.59 -3.74 0.64
CA LYS A 350 3.51 -2.46 -0.07
C LYS A 350 2.76 -2.66 -1.38
N VAL A 351 1.85 -1.75 -1.67
CA VAL A 351 1.05 -1.79 -2.91
C VAL A 351 1.20 -0.46 -3.63
N ARG A 352 1.58 -0.51 -4.90
CA ARG A 352 1.73 0.65 -5.78
C ARG A 352 0.72 0.64 -6.91
N ALA A 353 0.22 1.83 -7.23
CA ALA A 353 -0.48 2.09 -8.49
C ALA A 353 0.43 1.83 -9.68
N LYS A 354 -0.14 1.42 -10.81
CA LYS A 354 0.59 1.35 -12.07
C LYS A 354 0.50 2.69 -12.77
N ILE A 355 1.63 3.38 -12.83
CA ILE A 355 1.76 4.71 -13.45
C ILE A 355 2.61 4.58 -14.69
N GLU A 356 2.11 5.09 -15.80
CA GLU A 356 2.76 5.09 -17.11
C GLU A 356 3.00 6.53 -17.58
N LYS A 357 4.06 6.74 -18.32
CA LYS A 357 4.36 8.01 -18.96
C LYS A 357 3.69 8.03 -20.34
N LEU A 358 2.65 8.86 -20.49
CA LEU A 358 1.99 9.04 -21.79
C LEU A 358 2.84 9.95 -22.70
N ASP A 359 3.30 11.06 -22.14
CA ASP A 359 4.20 12.03 -22.78
C ASP A 359 5.04 12.75 -21.70
N ASN A 360 5.91 13.68 -22.11
CA ASN A 360 6.80 14.42 -21.19
C ASN A 360 6.02 15.39 -20.23
N LYS A 361 4.71 15.52 -20.39
CA LYS A 361 3.87 16.43 -19.61
C LYS A 361 2.69 15.75 -18.94
N THR A 362 2.46 14.46 -19.23
CA THR A 362 1.29 13.74 -18.76
C THR A 362 1.68 12.35 -18.27
N LEU A 363 1.39 12.06 -17.01
CA LEU A 363 1.43 10.73 -16.42
C LEU A 363 0.01 10.16 -16.39
N VAL A 364 -0.13 8.86 -16.60
CA VAL A 364 -1.42 8.16 -16.55
C VAL A 364 -1.35 7.04 -15.52
N ILE A 365 -2.32 7.00 -14.62
CA ILE A 365 -2.51 5.90 -13.68
C ILE A 365 -3.50 4.93 -14.32
N ARG A 366 -3.05 3.68 -14.55
CA ARG A 366 -3.83 2.61 -15.18
C ARG A 366 -4.43 1.63 -14.19
N GLU A 367 -3.80 1.44 -13.05
CA GLU A 367 -4.26 0.55 -11.99
C GLU A 367 -4.08 1.23 -10.64
N ILE A 368 -5.02 1.01 -9.73
CA ILE A 368 -5.06 1.68 -8.41
C ILE A 368 -4.71 0.69 -7.29
N PRO A 369 -4.14 1.16 -6.17
CA PRO A 369 -3.85 0.31 -5.03
C PRO A 369 -5.12 -0.27 -4.41
N PHE A 370 -5.06 -1.52 -3.96
CA PHE A 370 -6.16 -2.20 -3.29
C PHE A 370 -6.73 -1.36 -2.13
N SER A 371 -8.04 -1.38 -1.95
CA SER A 371 -8.81 -0.57 -0.99
C SER A 371 -8.89 0.95 -1.28
N LYS A 372 -8.38 1.40 -2.42
CA LYS A 372 -8.56 2.78 -2.89
C LYS A 372 -9.50 2.81 -4.08
N THR A 373 -10.17 3.95 -4.25
CA THR A 373 -10.99 4.25 -5.43
C THR A 373 -10.37 5.39 -6.21
N THR A 374 -10.73 5.56 -7.48
CA THR A 374 -10.24 6.68 -8.30
C THR A 374 -10.49 8.01 -7.59
N THR A 375 -11.69 8.21 -7.05
CA THR A 375 -12.05 9.42 -6.29
C THR A 375 -11.14 9.66 -5.09
N THR A 376 -10.92 8.64 -4.24
CA THR A 376 -10.07 8.78 -3.04
C THR A 376 -8.61 8.99 -3.39
N LEU A 377 -8.13 8.37 -4.47
CA LEU A 377 -6.77 8.53 -4.97
C LEU A 377 -6.55 9.94 -5.52
N ILE A 378 -7.46 10.44 -6.34
CA ILE A 378 -7.43 11.82 -6.87
C ILE A 378 -7.45 12.83 -5.73
N ASP A 379 -8.32 12.66 -4.74
CA ASP A 379 -8.37 13.51 -3.54
C ASP A 379 -7.03 13.54 -2.79
N SER A 380 -6.36 12.39 -2.69
CA SER A 380 -5.03 12.29 -2.08
C SER A 380 -3.98 13.04 -2.89
N ILE A 381 -3.99 12.89 -4.22
CA ILE A 381 -3.09 13.60 -5.14
C ILE A 381 -3.32 15.12 -5.05
N LEU A 382 -4.58 15.57 -5.12
CA LEU A 382 -4.92 16.99 -5.00
C LEU A 382 -4.46 17.60 -3.67
N LYS A 383 -4.65 16.89 -2.57
CA LYS A 383 -4.12 17.30 -1.25
C LYS A 383 -2.59 17.43 -1.23
N ALA A 384 -1.88 16.59 -1.97
CA ALA A 384 -0.42 16.68 -2.08
C ALA A 384 0.00 17.85 -2.99
N ILE A 385 -0.77 18.15 -4.04
CA ILE A 385 -0.59 19.33 -4.91
C ILE A 385 -0.82 20.62 -4.11
N ASP A 386 -1.90 20.71 -3.34
CA ASP A 386 -2.24 21.89 -2.52
C ASP A 386 -1.16 22.17 -1.47
N LYS A 387 -0.54 21.11 -0.91
CA LYS A 387 0.61 21.22 -0.01
C LYS A 387 1.93 21.53 -0.74
N GLY A 388 1.92 21.64 -2.07
CA GLY A 388 3.10 21.91 -2.89
C GLY A 388 4.13 20.80 -2.93
N LYS A 389 3.75 19.56 -2.58
CA LYS A 389 4.63 18.37 -2.63
C LYS A 389 4.71 17.76 -4.01
N ILE A 390 3.64 17.91 -4.81
CA ILE A 390 3.56 17.47 -6.19
C ILE A 390 3.27 18.69 -7.05
N LYS A 391 3.99 18.87 -8.16
CA LYS A 391 3.79 19.96 -9.11
C LYS A 391 3.02 19.46 -10.34
N ALA A 392 1.73 19.32 -10.20
CA ALA A 392 0.83 19.10 -11.31
C ALA A 392 -0.05 20.33 -11.56
N LYS A 393 -0.47 20.49 -12.81
CA LYS A 393 -1.37 21.57 -13.23
C LYS A 393 -2.82 21.20 -12.98
N ARG A 394 -3.20 19.95 -13.29
CA ARG A 394 -4.54 19.40 -13.11
C ARG A 394 -4.47 17.88 -13.09
N VAL A 395 -5.53 17.27 -12.58
CA VAL A 395 -5.76 15.82 -12.59
C VAL A 395 -7.13 15.61 -13.21
N ASP A 396 -7.20 14.78 -14.24
CA ASP A 396 -8.44 14.45 -14.96
C ASP A 396 -8.75 12.97 -14.78
N ASP A 397 -10.00 12.66 -14.45
CA ASP A 397 -10.50 11.27 -14.35
C ASP A 397 -11.25 10.91 -15.63
N ASN A 398 -10.66 10.05 -16.43
CA ASN A 398 -11.24 9.51 -17.67
C ASN A 398 -11.64 8.05 -17.52
N THR A 399 -11.73 7.56 -16.27
CA THR A 399 -12.04 6.16 -15.96
C THR A 399 -13.39 5.75 -16.54
N ALA A 400 -13.40 4.66 -17.28
CA ALA A 400 -14.59 4.03 -17.84
C ALA A 400 -14.65 2.55 -17.41
N ALA A 401 -14.44 1.60 -18.32
CA ALA A 401 -14.29 0.18 -17.97
C ALA A 401 -12.94 -0.10 -17.30
N GLU A 402 -11.91 0.62 -17.71
CA GLU A 402 -10.55 0.58 -17.16
C GLU A 402 -10.21 1.90 -16.50
N VAL A 403 -9.30 1.87 -15.54
CA VAL A 403 -8.84 3.08 -14.84
C VAL A 403 -7.98 3.92 -15.78
N GLU A 404 -8.31 5.21 -15.90
CA GLU A 404 -7.52 6.19 -16.60
C GLU A 404 -7.54 7.53 -15.86
N ILE A 405 -6.56 7.75 -14.98
CA ILE A 405 -6.39 9.04 -14.29
C ILE A 405 -5.17 9.74 -14.90
N GLN A 406 -5.38 10.87 -15.55
CA GLN A 406 -4.34 11.67 -16.18
C GLN A 406 -3.86 12.77 -15.23
N VAL A 407 -2.56 12.80 -14.95
CA VAL A 407 -1.88 13.81 -14.14
C VAL A 407 -1.06 14.70 -15.06
N HIS A 408 -1.52 15.94 -15.32
CA HIS A 408 -0.85 16.90 -16.15
C HIS A 408 0.20 17.69 -15.37
N LEU A 409 1.46 17.57 -15.76
CA LEU A 409 2.59 18.18 -15.09
C LEU A 409 2.67 19.68 -15.34
N ALA A 410 3.24 20.41 -14.39
CA ALA A 410 3.58 21.82 -14.58
C ALA A 410 4.80 21.95 -15.52
N PRO A 411 4.93 23.04 -16.29
CA PRO A 411 6.09 23.25 -17.15
C PRO A 411 7.42 23.22 -16.39
N GLY A 412 8.42 22.53 -16.94
CA GLY A 412 9.76 22.44 -16.36
C GLY A 412 9.88 21.48 -15.16
N VAL A 413 8.95 20.53 -15.03
CA VAL A 413 8.97 19.49 -14.00
C VAL A 413 9.29 18.14 -14.64
N SER A 414 10.17 17.37 -14.04
CA SER A 414 10.54 16.03 -14.50
C SER A 414 9.40 15.03 -14.25
N SER A 415 9.08 14.22 -15.25
CA SER A 415 8.07 13.15 -15.15
C SER A 415 8.50 12.08 -14.14
N ASP A 416 9.76 11.64 -14.17
CA ASP A 416 10.28 10.60 -13.28
C ASP A 416 10.24 11.06 -11.81
N LYS A 417 10.71 12.30 -11.56
CA LYS A 417 10.66 12.88 -10.22
C LYS A 417 9.22 13.06 -9.71
N THR A 418 8.28 13.38 -10.61
CA THR A 418 6.86 13.49 -10.22
C THR A 418 6.24 12.12 -9.96
N MET A 419 6.64 11.09 -10.70
CA MET A 419 6.20 9.72 -10.44
C MET A 419 6.63 9.26 -9.05
N ASP A 420 7.89 9.51 -8.67
CA ASP A 420 8.39 9.25 -7.33
C ASP A 420 7.64 10.08 -6.26
N ALA A 421 7.31 11.35 -6.58
CA ALA A 421 6.53 12.20 -5.68
C ALA A 421 5.09 11.69 -5.50
N LEU A 422 4.47 11.14 -6.54
CA LEU A 422 3.16 10.50 -6.45
C LEU A 422 3.21 9.30 -5.49
N TYR A 423 4.21 8.44 -5.59
CA TYR A 423 4.39 7.32 -4.66
C TYR A 423 4.72 7.78 -3.23
N ALA A 424 5.56 8.81 -3.07
CA ALA A 424 6.00 9.25 -1.74
C ALA A 424 4.97 10.08 -0.96
N PHE A 425 4.09 10.83 -1.64
CA PHE A 425 3.22 11.83 -1.01
C PHE A 425 1.74 11.67 -1.26
N SER A 426 1.32 10.66 -2.01
CA SER A 426 -0.08 10.34 -2.23
C SER A 426 -0.37 8.86 -1.95
N ASP A 427 -1.63 8.49 -2.07
CA ASP A 427 -2.07 7.10 -1.91
C ASP A 427 -1.72 6.20 -3.13
N CYS A 428 -0.86 6.67 -4.06
CA CYS A 428 -0.31 5.84 -5.13
C CYS A 428 0.60 4.72 -4.61
N GLU A 429 1.21 4.87 -3.42
CA GLU A 429 1.82 3.79 -2.66
C GLU A 429 1.16 3.71 -1.29
N ILE A 430 0.68 2.53 -0.91
CA ILE A 430 0.12 2.28 0.41
C ILE A 430 0.77 1.06 1.06
N ASN A 431 0.75 1.04 2.40
CA ASN A 431 1.17 -0.11 3.18
C ASN A 431 -0.07 -0.81 3.72
N ILE A 432 -0.17 -2.12 3.51
CA ILE A 432 -1.21 -2.97 4.07
C ILE A 432 -0.57 -3.90 5.08
N SER A 433 -1.10 -3.90 6.30
CA SER A 433 -0.68 -4.85 7.34
C SER A 433 -1.73 -5.95 7.44
N PRO A 434 -1.43 -7.17 7.01
CA PRO A 434 -2.32 -8.32 7.14
C PRO A 434 -2.47 -8.72 8.61
N ASN A 435 -3.57 -9.41 8.92
CA ASN A 435 -3.82 -10.00 10.21
C ASN A 435 -4.84 -11.13 10.03
N CYS A 436 -4.37 -12.35 9.84
CA CYS A 436 -5.22 -13.50 9.63
C CYS A 436 -5.79 -13.99 10.96
N CYS A 437 -6.94 -13.43 11.36
CA CYS A 437 -7.73 -13.85 12.51
C CYS A 437 -8.97 -14.59 12.02
N VAL A 438 -9.20 -15.80 12.48
CA VAL A 438 -10.33 -16.67 12.11
C VAL A 438 -10.97 -17.28 13.37
N ILE A 439 -12.18 -17.81 13.24
CA ILE A 439 -12.81 -18.60 14.29
C ILE A 439 -12.59 -20.08 13.98
N GLU A 440 -12.00 -20.77 14.91
CA GLU A 440 -11.82 -22.22 14.94
C GLU A 440 -12.30 -22.75 16.29
N ASP A 441 -13.16 -23.78 16.32
CA ASP A 441 -13.73 -24.35 17.55
C ASP A 441 -14.31 -23.31 18.55
N ASN A 442 -15.03 -22.31 18.02
CA ASN A 442 -15.60 -21.19 18.79
C ASN A 442 -14.54 -20.32 19.51
N LYS A 443 -13.31 -20.25 19.00
CA LYS A 443 -12.23 -19.42 19.53
C LYS A 443 -11.58 -18.64 18.40
N PRO A 444 -11.17 -17.38 18.64
CA PRO A 444 -10.38 -16.63 17.67
C PRO A 444 -8.94 -17.17 17.65
N CYS A 445 -8.48 -17.57 16.47
CA CYS A 445 -7.13 -18.06 16.20
C CYS A 445 -6.42 -17.14 15.22
N PHE A 446 -5.09 -17.00 15.36
CA PHE A 446 -4.24 -16.26 14.44
C PHE A 446 -3.36 -17.25 13.69
N LEU A 447 -3.55 -17.31 12.38
CA LEU A 447 -2.90 -18.29 11.49
C LEU A 447 -2.06 -17.59 10.43
N THR A 448 -1.21 -18.34 9.75
CA THR A 448 -0.57 -17.92 8.50
C THR A 448 -1.50 -18.19 7.31
N VAL A 449 -1.20 -17.59 6.16
CA VAL A 449 -1.89 -17.92 4.90
C VAL A 449 -1.65 -19.38 4.52
N SER A 450 -0.44 -19.86 4.74
CA SER A 450 -0.10 -21.27 4.50
C SER A 450 -0.89 -22.23 5.40
N ASP A 451 -1.13 -21.89 6.68
CA ASP A 451 -1.93 -22.70 7.59
C ASP A 451 -3.40 -22.75 7.17
N VAL A 452 -3.94 -21.59 6.74
CA VAL A 452 -5.32 -21.53 6.20
C VAL A 452 -5.46 -22.38 4.94
N LEU A 453 -4.44 -22.40 4.06
CA LEU A 453 -4.46 -23.30 2.91
C LEU A 453 -4.48 -24.76 3.34
N ARG A 454 -3.55 -25.18 4.21
CA ARG A 454 -3.48 -26.56 4.71
C ARG A 454 -4.79 -27.01 5.30
N HIS A 455 -5.35 -26.20 6.22
CA HIS A 455 -6.65 -26.49 6.82
C HIS A 455 -7.76 -26.63 5.78
N GLY A 456 -7.84 -25.70 4.79
CA GLY A 456 -8.84 -25.73 3.73
C GLY A 456 -8.71 -26.96 2.81
N VAL A 457 -7.48 -27.41 2.53
CA VAL A 457 -7.22 -28.63 1.73
C VAL A 457 -7.57 -29.89 2.51
N ASP A 458 -7.16 -30.01 3.78
CA ASP A 458 -7.45 -31.15 4.64
C ASP A 458 -8.96 -31.29 4.86
N ARG A 459 -9.67 -30.17 5.07
CA ARG A 459 -11.14 -30.15 5.13
C ARG A 459 -11.78 -30.58 3.82
N THR A 460 -11.26 -30.10 2.69
CA THR A 460 -11.76 -30.53 1.36
C THR A 460 -11.64 -32.04 1.20
N MET A 461 -10.48 -32.61 1.53
CA MET A 461 -10.26 -34.06 1.52
C MET A 461 -11.24 -34.79 2.46
N GLY A 462 -11.45 -34.26 3.67
CA GLY A 462 -12.41 -34.82 4.64
C GLY A 462 -13.85 -34.81 4.13
N LEU A 463 -14.27 -33.72 3.48
CA LEU A 463 -15.61 -33.61 2.89
C LEU A 463 -15.79 -34.57 1.70
N LEU A 464 -14.82 -34.63 0.79
CA LEU A 464 -14.85 -35.58 -0.33
C LEU A 464 -14.92 -37.03 0.18
N ARG A 465 -14.15 -37.38 1.20
CA ARG A 465 -14.21 -38.69 1.87
C ARG A 465 -15.61 -38.96 2.46
N LYS A 466 -16.19 -37.98 3.17
CA LYS A 466 -17.54 -38.10 3.74
C LYS A 466 -18.59 -38.28 2.61
N GLU A 467 -18.46 -37.57 1.50
CA GLU A 467 -19.33 -37.75 0.32
C GLU A 467 -19.24 -39.16 -0.26
N LEU A 468 -18.02 -39.67 -0.47
CA LEU A 468 -17.79 -41.01 -0.99
C LEU A 468 -18.33 -42.11 -0.03
N GLN A 469 -18.12 -41.93 1.27
CA GLN A 469 -18.64 -42.85 2.29
C GLN A 469 -20.20 -42.90 2.28
N ILE A 470 -20.83 -41.72 2.19
CA ILE A 470 -22.29 -41.64 2.10
C ILE A 470 -22.79 -42.33 0.79
N ARG A 471 -22.11 -42.04 -0.34
CA ARG A 471 -22.49 -42.64 -1.65
C ARG A 471 -22.29 -44.16 -1.62
N ARG A 472 -21.17 -44.63 -1.03
CA ARG A 472 -20.93 -46.05 -0.83
C ARG A 472 -22.04 -46.72 0.00
N GLY A 473 -22.45 -46.08 1.11
CA GLY A 473 -23.57 -46.56 1.93
C GLY A 473 -24.88 -46.65 1.15
N GLU A 474 -25.19 -45.61 0.38
CA GLU A 474 -26.40 -45.62 -0.47
C GLU A 474 -26.35 -46.69 -1.54
N LEU A 475 -25.21 -46.93 -2.17
CA LEU A 475 -25.05 -47.98 -3.17
C LEU A 475 -25.12 -49.39 -2.54
N LEU A 476 -24.55 -49.59 -1.36
CA LEU A 476 -24.66 -50.85 -0.63
C LEU A 476 -26.10 -51.12 -0.24
N GLU A 477 -26.87 -50.15 0.21
CA GLU A 477 -28.32 -50.31 0.47
C GLU A 477 -29.12 -50.60 -0.80
N GLN A 478 -28.77 -49.95 -1.92
CA GLN A 478 -29.39 -50.27 -3.23
C GLN A 478 -29.02 -51.67 -3.69
N LEU A 479 -27.77 -52.10 -3.52
CA LEU A 479 -27.34 -53.49 -3.85
C LEU A 479 -28.07 -54.52 -3.01
N PHE A 480 -28.16 -54.27 -1.71
CA PHE A 480 -28.87 -55.12 -0.76
C PHE A 480 -30.34 -55.30 -1.18
N PHE A 481 -31.06 -54.19 -1.41
CA PHE A 481 -32.48 -54.24 -1.79
C PHE A 481 -32.70 -54.86 -3.19
N ALA A 482 -31.83 -54.55 -4.16
CA ALA A 482 -31.88 -55.16 -5.48
C ALA A 482 -31.66 -56.69 -5.43
N SER A 483 -30.76 -57.16 -4.55
CA SER A 483 -30.51 -58.56 -4.33
C SER A 483 -31.71 -59.27 -3.66
N LEU A 484 -32.32 -58.62 -2.64
CA LEU A 484 -33.54 -59.13 -1.99
C LEU A 484 -34.71 -59.19 -2.97
N GLU A 485 -34.97 -58.15 -3.76
CA GLU A 485 -36.02 -58.05 -4.78
C GLU A 485 -35.83 -59.18 -5.81
N ARG A 486 -34.59 -59.37 -6.28
CA ARG A 486 -34.25 -60.42 -7.23
C ARG A 486 -34.63 -61.79 -6.69
N ILE A 487 -34.18 -62.16 -5.47
CA ILE A 487 -34.45 -63.42 -4.83
C ILE A 487 -35.96 -63.62 -4.58
N PHE A 488 -36.65 -62.60 -4.04
CA PHE A 488 -38.09 -62.64 -3.78
C PHE A 488 -38.89 -62.95 -5.03
N ILE A 489 -38.52 -62.40 -6.19
CA ILE A 489 -39.24 -62.62 -7.48
C ILE A 489 -38.78 -63.88 -8.13
N GLU A 490 -37.52 -64.26 -8.20
CA GLU A 490 -36.98 -65.47 -8.77
C GLU A 490 -37.51 -66.72 -8.06
N GLN A 491 -37.52 -66.73 -6.74
CA GLN A 491 -38.04 -67.84 -5.91
C GLN A 491 -39.55 -67.83 -5.84
N ARG A 492 -40.23 -66.86 -6.47
CA ARG A 492 -41.70 -66.70 -6.51
C ARG A 492 -42.33 -66.73 -5.13
N ILE A 493 -41.67 -66.25 -4.08
CA ILE A 493 -42.11 -66.31 -2.67
C ILE A 493 -43.52 -65.69 -2.54
N TYR A 494 -43.83 -64.67 -3.27
CA TYR A 494 -45.18 -64.04 -3.36
C TYR A 494 -46.27 -64.91 -3.92
N LYS A 495 -46.00 -66.07 -4.54
CA LYS A 495 -46.95 -67.05 -5.06
C LYS A 495 -47.13 -68.29 -4.23
N GLU A 496 -46.45 -68.46 -3.14
CA GLU A 496 -46.56 -69.59 -2.26
C GLU A 496 -47.89 -69.60 -1.47
N LYS A 497 -48.57 -70.73 -1.38
CA LYS A 497 -49.91 -70.85 -0.71
C LYS A 497 -49.85 -70.34 0.74
N LYS A 498 -48.75 -70.55 1.47
CA LYS A 498 -48.61 -70.09 2.84
C LYS A 498 -48.45 -68.54 2.97
N PHE A 499 -47.99 -67.89 1.93
CA PHE A 499 -47.92 -66.40 1.88
C PHE A 499 -49.33 -65.87 1.55
N GLU A 500 -50.02 -66.49 0.59
CA GLU A 500 -51.37 -66.06 0.16
C GLU A 500 -52.44 -66.28 1.24
N GLN A 501 -52.23 -67.29 2.13
CA GLN A 501 -53.21 -67.73 3.18
C GLN A 501 -52.80 -67.22 4.58
N ALA A 502 -51.76 -66.39 4.72
CA ALA A 502 -51.38 -65.82 5.97
C ALA A 502 -52.52 -65.02 6.63
N ALA A 503 -52.76 -65.29 7.93
CA ALA A 503 -53.85 -64.73 8.66
C ALA A 503 -53.67 -63.24 8.96
N ASP A 504 -52.39 -62.81 9.16
CA ASP A 504 -52.05 -61.45 9.37
C ASP A 504 -50.71 -61.08 8.69
N MET A 505 -50.34 -59.78 8.76
CA MET A 505 -49.11 -59.27 8.21
C MET A 505 -47.87 -59.82 8.92
N ASN A 506 -47.94 -60.18 10.20
CA ASN A 506 -46.81 -60.71 10.95
C ASN A 506 -46.48 -62.14 10.48
N GLU A 507 -47.49 -62.95 10.23
CA GLU A 507 -47.30 -64.29 9.68
C GLU A 507 -46.74 -64.26 8.27
N ALA A 508 -47.18 -63.35 7.44
CA ALA A 508 -46.64 -63.14 6.11
C ALA A 508 -45.15 -62.70 6.16
N VAL A 509 -44.81 -61.76 7.04
CA VAL A 509 -43.44 -61.35 7.26
C VAL A 509 -42.55 -62.48 7.74
N ALA A 510 -42.99 -63.26 8.75
CA ALA A 510 -42.27 -64.43 9.27
C ALA A 510 -42.05 -65.51 8.21
N PHE A 511 -43.05 -65.73 7.33
CA PHE A 511 -42.92 -66.65 6.22
C PHE A 511 -41.87 -66.18 5.18
N VAL A 512 -41.89 -64.89 4.79
CA VAL A 512 -40.91 -64.34 3.87
C VAL A 512 -39.50 -64.41 4.49
N ASP A 513 -39.35 -64.08 5.78
CA ASP A 513 -38.10 -64.20 6.50
C ASP A 513 -37.53 -65.63 6.53
N LEU A 514 -38.38 -66.61 6.79
CA LEU A 514 -37.98 -67.98 6.73
C LEU A 514 -37.51 -68.44 5.34
N LYS A 515 -38.16 -67.93 4.27
CA LYS A 515 -37.79 -68.26 2.91
C LYS A 515 -36.51 -67.59 2.45
N LEU A 516 -36.20 -66.39 2.99
CA LEU A 516 -34.96 -65.69 2.76
C LEU A 516 -33.77 -66.25 3.56
N THR A 517 -34.04 -67.08 4.61
CA THR A 517 -33.00 -67.68 5.51
C THR A 517 -31.85 -68.38 4.77
N PRO A 518 -32.04 -69.17 3.70
CA PRO A 518 -30.93 -69.80 2.96
C PRO A 518 -29.98 -68.78 2.29
N PHE A 519 -30.47 -67.59 1.98
CA PHE A 519 -29.75 -66.53 1.26
C PHE A 519 -29.16 -65.46 2.20
N LYS A 520 -29.54 -65.47 3.51
CA LYS A 520 -29.04 -64.48 4.49
C LYS A 520 -27.51 -64.42 4.60
N PRO A 521 -26.74 -65.48 4.47
CA PRO A 521 -25.27 -65.43 4.53
C PRO A 521 -24.65 -64.59 3.38
N ASP A 522 -25.32 -64.47 2.26
CA ASP A 522 -24.82 -63.73 1.07
C ASP A 522 -25.16 -62.24 1.10
N PHE A 523 -25.92 -61.79 2.10
CA PHE A 523 -26.29 -60.40 2.24
C PHE A 523 -25.29 -59.59 3.03
N ILE A 524 -25.14 -58.33 2.67
CA ILE A 524 -24.21 -57.35 3.28
C ILE A 524 -24.57 -57.03 4.75
N ARG A 525 -25.87 -57.13 5.08
CA ARG A 525 -26.42 -56.93 6.42
C ARG A 525 -27.63 -57.83 6.68
N GLU A 526 -28.05 -57.92 7.94
CA GLU A 526 -29.22 -58.67 8.32
C GLU A 526 -30.51 -58.06 7.69
N VAL A 527 -31.41 -58.93 7.32
CA VAL A 527 -32.70 -58.55 6.76
C VAL A 527 -33.60 -58.13 7.92
N THR A 528 -34.11 -56.95 7.88
CA THR A 528 -35.00 -56.38 8.90
C THR A 528 -36.46 -56.58 8.50
N ARG A 529 -37.36 -56.44 9.49
CA ARG A 529 -38.80 -56.47 9.26
C ARG A 529 -39.24 -55.42 8.19
N ASP A 530 -38.66 -54.23 8.28
CA ASP A 530 -39.01 -53.13 7.37
C ASP A 530 -38.54 -53.43 5.93
N ASP A 531 -37.44 -54.16 5.76
CA ASP A 531 -37.01 -54.60 4.42
C ASP A 531 -38.03 -55.58 3.81
N ILE A 532 -38.54 -56.47 4.62
CA ILE A 532 -39.57 -57.45 4.15
C ILE A 532 -40.87 -56.70 3.82
N LEU A 533 -41.29 -55.75 4.66
CA LEU A 533 -42.48 -54.97 4.38
C LEU A 533 -42.32 -54.18 3.05
N ARG A 534 -41.18 -53.62 2.82
CA ARG A 534 -40.83 -52.90 1.58
C ARG A 534 -40.79 -53.84 0.37
N LEU A 535 -40.38 -55.11 0.53
CA LEU A 535 -40.52 -56.14 -0.52
C LEU A 535 -41.97 -56.46 -0.85
N MET A 536 -42.86 -56.47 0.15
CA MET A 536 -44.28 -56.74 -0.01
C MET A 536 -45.04 -55.59 -0.67
N GLU A 537 -44.49 -54.35 -0.62
CA GLU A 537 -45.03 -53.17 -1.31
C GLU A 537 -44.67 -53.10 -2.79
N ILE A 538 -43.92 -54.05 -3.32
CA ILE A 538 -43.52 -54.08 -4.74
C ILE A 538 -44.75 -54.25 -5.60
N LYS A 539 -44.96 -53.28 -6.51
CA LYS A 539 -46.11 -53.29 -7.46
C LYS A 539 -46.06 -54.51 -8.35
N MET A 540 -47.24 -55.20 -8.54
CA MET A 540 -47.40 -56.36 -9.46
C MET A 540 -46.86 -56.07 -10.87
N GLN A 541 -47.02 -54.86 -11.40
CA GLN A 541 -46.47 -54.46 -12.68
C GLN A 541 -44.94 -54.62 -12.75
N ARG A 542 -44.20 -54.40 -11.63
CA ARG A 542 -42.75 -54.56 -11.56
C ARG A 542 -42.36 -56.03 -11.56
N ILE A 543 -43.16 -56.86 -10.90
CA ILE A 543 -42.96 -58.32 -10.88
C ILE A 543 -43.23 -58.93 -12.29
N LEU A 544 -44.28 -58.46 -12.99
CA LEU A 544 -44.64 -58.97 -14.36
C LEU A 544 -43.64 -58.55 -15.42
N LYS A 545 -42.96 -57.39 -15.23
CA LYS A 545 -41.90 -56.85 -16.09
C LYS A 545 -40.49 -57.23 -15.67
N PHE A 546 -40.32 -58.07 -14.64
CA PHE A 546 -39.02 -58.48 -14.14
C PHE A 546 -38.25 -59.24 -15.22
N ASN A 547 -37.05 -58.78 -15.50
CA ASN A 547 -36.10 -59.47 -16.38
C ASN A 547 -34.85 -59.74 -15.56
N LYS A 548 -34.50 -61.00 -15.47
CA LYS A 548 -33.33 -61.46 -14.69
C LYS A 548 -32.01 -60.79 -15.19
N ASP A 549 -31.77 -60.83 -16.49
CA ASP A 549 -30.54 -60.34 -17.07
C ASP A 549 -30.34 -58.82 -16.76
N LYS A 550 -31.42 -58.03 -16.79
CA LYS A 550 -31.39 -56.63 -16.41
C LYS A 550 -31.18 -56.41 -14.92
N ALA A 551 -31.69 -57.30 -14.06
CA ALA A 551 -31.46 -57.25 -12.63
C ALA A 551 -29.97 -57.59 -12.32
N ASP A 552 -29.43 -58.59 -12.99
CA ASP A 552 -28.04 -59.00 -12.87
C ASP A 552 -27.09 -57.89 -13.40
N GLU A 553 -27.43 -57.26 -14.52
CA GLU A 553 -26.71 -56.11 -15.08
C GLU A 553 -26.71 -54.92 -14.10
N LEU A 554 -27.86 -54.60 -13.50
CA LEU A 554 -27.95 -53.54 -12.48
C LEU A 554 -27.06 -53.86 -11.25
N ILE A 555 -27.15 -55.10 -10.73
CA ILE A 555 -26.34 -55.54 -9.60
C ILE A 555 -24.83 -55.44 -9.94
N ALA A 556 -24.44 -55.89 -11.13
CA ALA A 556 -23.05 -55.82 -11.59
C ALA A 556 -22.56 -54.38 -11.68
N ARG A 557 -23.39 -53.47 -12.22
CA ARG A 557 -23.06 -52.05 -12.30
C ARG A 557 -22.88 -51.41 -10.91
N ILE A 558 -23.82 -51.69 -9.99
CA ILE A 558 -23.70 -51.15 -8.62
C ILE A 558 -22.43 -51.67 -7.95
N LYS A 559 -22.10 -52.97 -8.12
CA LYS A 559 -20.84 -53.53 -7.58
C LYS A 559 -19.59 -52.88 -8.17
N ALA A 560 -19.62 -52.56 -9.47
CA ALA A 560 -18.51 -51.87 -10.10
C ALA A 560 -18.35 -50.43 -9.54
N GLU A 561 -19.47 -49.68 -9.38
CA GLU A 561 -19.48 -48.35 -8.77
C GLU A 561 -18.98 -48.40 -7.30
N VAL A 562 -19.36 -49.44 -6.52
CA VAL A 562 -18.86 -49.60 -5.14
C VAL A 562 -17.36 -49.83 -5.13
N ALA A 563 -16.86 -50.72 -6.03
CA ALA A 563 -15.43 -51.01 -6.13
C ALA A 563 -14.62 -49.78 -6.55
N GLU A 564 -15.14 -48.94 -7.45
CA GLU A 564 -14.53 -47.66 -7.83
C GLU A 564 -14.44 -46.70 -6.62
N ILE A 565 -15.55 -46.56 -5.87
CA ILE A 565 -15.55 -45.72 -4.66
C ILE A 565 -14.64 -46.26 -3.58
N GLU A 566 -14.50 -47.57 -3.42
CA GLU A 566 -13.58 -48.18 -2.47
C GLU A 566 -12.13 -47.91 -2.87
N HIS A 567 -11.80 -48.01 -4.16
CA HIS A 567 -10.50 -47.58 -4.69
C HIS A 567 -10.24 -46.11 -4.43
N ASP A 568 -11.23 -45.23 -4.68
CA ASP A 568 -11.10 -43.79 -4.43
C ASP A 568 -10.88 -43.48 -2.93
N LEU A 569 -11.58 -44.19 -2.03
CA LEU A 569 -11.39 -44.06 -0.57
C LEU A 569 -10.01 -44.48 -0.09
N GLU A 570 -9.36 -45.41 -0.77
CA GLU A 570 -7.95 -45.81 -0.51
C GLU A 570 -6.97 -44.79 -1.08
N HIS A 571 -7.31 -44.05 -2.14
CA HIS A 571 -6.46 -43.09 -2.84
C HIS A 571 -6.97 -41.62 -2.73
N MET A 572 -7.35 -41.23 -1.51
CA MET A 572 -7.96 -39.91 -1.27
C MET A 572 -7.10 -38.72 -1.69
N THR A 573 -5.77 -38.84 -1.67
CA THR A 573 -4.85 -37.79 -2.13
C THR A 573 -5.05 -37.52 -3.61
N ASP A 574 -5.13 -38.57 -4.43
CA ASP A 574 -5.33 -38.43 -5.89
C ASP A 574 -6.72 -37.89 -6.21
N VAL A 575 -7.76 -38.35 -5.49
CA VAL A 575 -9.11 -37.83 -5.60
C VAL A 575 -9.15 -36.34 -5.32
N THR A 576 -8.43 -35.87 -4.28
CA THR A 576 -8.39 -34.46 -3.90
C THR A 576 -7.59 -33.65 -4.90
N ILE A 577 -6.47 -34.14 -5.42
CA ILE A 577 -5.73 -33.52 -6.51
C ILE A 577 -6.59 -33.35 -7.74
N ASN A 578 -7.31 -34.40 -8.14
CA ASN A 578 -8.23 -34.36 -9.30
C ASN A 578 -9.36 -33.34 -9.09
N TRP A 579 -9.85 -33.17 -7.87
CA TRP A 579 -10.83 -32.14 -7.51
C TRP A 579 -10.29 -30.74 -7.74
N PHE A 580 -9.08 -30.42 -7.25
CA PHE A 580 -8.47 -29.11 -7.47
C PHE A 580 -8.13 -28.88 -8.95
N MET A 581 -7.70 -29.91 -9.69
CA MET A 581 -7.52 -29.84 -11.14
C MET A 581 -8.85 -29.55 -11.88
N PHE A 582 -9.94 -30.19 -11.44
CA PHE A 582 -11.28 -29.92 -12.01
C PHE A 582 -11.68 -28.46 -11.79
N ILE A 583 -11.51 -27.92 -10.57
CA ILE A 583 -11.80 -26.51 -10.27
C ILE A 583 -10.97 -25.59 -11.15
N LYS A 584 -9.66 -25.81 -11.22
CA LYS A 584 -8.74 -24.99 -12.02
C LYS A 584 -9.10 -25.00 -13.51
N ASN A 585 -9.37 -26.18 -14.07
CA ASN A 585 -9.69 -26.32 -15.50
C ASN A 585 -11.04 -25.71 -15.86
N LYS A 586 -12.02 -25.78 -14.95
CA LYS A 586 -13.38 -25.32 -15.21
C LYS A 586 -13.55 -23.81 -15.01
N TYR A 587 -12.89 -23.24 -13.99
CA TYR A 587 -13.10 -21.86 -13.54
C TYR A 587 -11.85 -20.97 -13.65
N GLY A 588 -10.66 -21.54 -13.76
CA GLY A 588 -9.41 -20.81 -13.67
C GLY A 588 -9.16 -19.84 -14.82
N ASN A 589 -9.70 -20.10 -16.01
CA ASN A 589 -9.53 -19.20 -17.16
C ASN A 589 -10.21 -17.84 -16.97
N GLU A 590 -11.25 -17.76 -16.15
CA GLU A 590 -11.99 -16.54 -15.84
C GLU A 590 -11.31 -15.71 -14.75
N HIS A 591 -10.30 -16.27 -14.07
CA HIS A 591 -9.60 -15.64 -12.94
C HIS A 591 -8.07 -15.60 -13.15
N PRO A 592 -7.57 -14.85 -14.16
CA PRO A 592 -6.13 -14.63 -14.30
C PRO A 592 -5.58 -13.78 -13.13
N ARG A 593 -4.26 -13.82 -12.89
CA ARG A 593 -3.64 -12.93 -11.92
C ARG A 593 -3.65 -11.49 -12.44
N HIS A 594 -4.05 -10.55 -11.61
CA HIS A 594 -4.10 -9.11 -11.92
C HIS A 594 -2.91 -8.35 -11.35
N THR A 595 -2.42 -8.71 -10.17
CA THR A 595 -1.40 -7.95 -9.44
C THR A 595 0.01 -8.40 -9.79
N GLU A 596 0.89 -7.47 -10.16
CA GLU A 596 2.29 -7.74 -10.45
C GLU A 596 3.12 -7.86 -9.17
N ILE A 597 3.94 -8.92 -9.04
CA ILE A 597 4.86 -9.10 -7.90
C ILE A 597 6.23 -8.58 -8.30
N ARG A 598 6.74 -7.56 -7.59
CA ARG A 598 8.11 -7.04 -7.79
C ARG A 598 8.64 -6.36 -6.53
N SER A 599 9.95 -6.26 -6.38
CA SER A 599 10.57 -5.44 -5.34
C SER A 599 10.48 -3.95 -5.72
N PHE A 600 10.30 -3.09 -4.72
CA PHE A 600 10.26 -1.65 -4.93
C PHE A 600 11.54 -1.00 -4.44
N ASP A 601 12.08 -0.11 -5.28
CA ASP A 601 13.16 0.77 -4.85
C ASP A 601 12.69 1.68 -3.72
N THR A 602 13.59 1.92 -2.77
CA THR A 602 13.29 2.81 -1.65
C THR A 602 13.34 4.26 -2.12
N ILE A 603 12.19 4.91 -2.21
CA ILE A 603 12.09 6.32 -2.54
C ILE A 603 12.46 7.15 -1.30
N ASP A 604 13.55 7.93 -1.41
CA ASP A 604 13.92 8.89 -0.37
C ASP A 604 13.07 10.16 -0.54
N SER A 605 12.05 10.31 0.29
CA SER A 605 11.13 11.45 0.26
C SER A 605 11.85 12.81 0.34
N ALA A 606 13.04 12.86 0.96
CA ALA A 606 13.81 14.09 1.05
C ALA A 606 14.49 14.48 -0.27
N LYS A 607 14.77 13.48 -1.15
CA LYS A 607 15.31 13.75 -2.49
C LYS A 607 14.22 14.17 -3.48
N VAL A 608 13.01 13.70 -3.27
CA VAL A 608 11.89 13.90 -4.19
C VAL A 608 11.11 15.18 -3.89
N VAL A 609 11.04 15.57 -2.61
CA VAL A 609 10.31 16.79 -2.22
C VAL A 609 10.95 18.04 -2.80
N GLU A 610 10.13 18.90 -3.36
CA GLU A 610 10.63 20.18 -3.86
C GLU A 610 10.67 21.26 -2.77
N ALA A 611 11.71 22.10 -2.83
CA ALA A 611 11.93 23.22 -1.91
C ALA A 611 10.93 24.36 -2.23
N ASN A 612 9.68 24.23 -1.74
CA ASN A 612 8.56 25.15 -2.02
C ASN A 612 8.44 26.30 -1.01
N GLN A 613 9.25 26.30 0.02
CA GLN A 613 9.25 27.32 1.07
C GLN A 613 10.59 28.06 1.11
N LYS A 614 10.58 29.25 1.67
CA LYS A 614 11.78 30.07 1.85
C LYS A 614 12.14 30.12 3.35
N LEU A 615 13.37 29.75 3.69
CA LEU A 615 13.89 29.84 5.04
C LEU A 615 14.51 31.23 5.26
N TYR A 616 14.20 31.85 6.39
CA TYR A 616 14.70 33.15 6.82
C TYR A 616 15.35 33.05 8.22
N ILE A 617 16.26 33.97 8.52
CA ILE A 617 16.95 34.03 9.80
C ILE A 617 16.95 35.46 10.35
N ASN A 618 16.69 35.59 11.66
CA ASN A 618 16.97 36.77 12.47
C ASN A 618 18.16 36.48 13.36
N ARG A 619 19.38 36.87 12.94
CA ARG A 619 20.61 36.59 13.66
C ARG A 619 20.72 37.35 15.00
N GLN A 620 20.09 38.52 15.11
CA GLN A 620 20.14 39.35 16.32
C GLN A 620 19.31 38.76 17.44
N GLU A 621 18.11 38.32 17.11
CA GLU A 621 17.19 37.74 18.08
C GLU A 621 17.35 36.22 18.24
N GLY A 622 17.97 35.54 17.25
CA GLY A 622 18.21 34.10 17.27
C GLY A 622 17.00 33.26 16.86
N PHE A 623 16.18 33.77 15.94
CA PHE A 623 15.04 33.03 15.35
C PHE A 623 15.33 32.63 13.92
N ILE A 624 14.81 31.48 13.54
CA ILE A 624 14.74 31.01 12.14
C ILE A 624 13.33 30.54 11.82
N GLY A 625 12.95 30.55 10.55
CA GLY A 625 11.66 30.01 10.12
C GLY A 625 11.20 30.50 8.77
N THR A 626 10.13 29.88 8.28
CA THR A 626 9.52 30.21 6.98
C THR A 626 8.58 31.43 7.06
N GLY A 627 8.08 31.74 8.25
CA GLY A 627 7.22 32.90 8.52
C GLY A 627 7.95 34.23 8.67
N LEU A 628 9.28 34.26 8.74
CA LEU A 628 10.10 35.46 9.00
C LEU A 628 10.42 36.23 7.71
N LYS A 629 9.44 36.54 6.89
CA LYS A 629 9.58 37.14 5.54
C LYS A 629 10.28 38.52 5.49
N LYS A 630 10.44 39.19 6.62
CA LYS A 630 11.12 40.51 6.74
C LYS A 630 12.59 40.39 7.09
N ASP A 631 13.07 39.21 7.46
CA ASP A 631 14.43 38.94 7.90
C ASP A 631 15.31 38.43 6.74
N GLU A 632 16.57 38.08 7.01
CA GLU A 632 17.55 37.60 6.03
C GLU A 632 17.12 36.31 5.39
N PHE A 633 17.00 36.25 4.06
CA PHE A 633 16.74 34.98 3.31
C PHE A 633 17.99 34.09 3.33
N VAL A 634 17.80 32.80 3.58
CA VAL A 634 18.88 31.81 3.64
C VAL A 634 18.89 30.91 2.41
N CYS A 635 17.84 30.12 2.27
CA CYS A 635 17.71 29.16 1.18
C CYS A 635 16.25 28.74 0.98
N ASN A 636 15.96 28.04 -0.10
CA ASN A 636 14.69 27.37 -0.27
C ASN A 636 14.73 26.04 0.51
N CYS A 637 13.61 25.64 1.09
CA CYS A 637 13.43 24.40 1.85
C CYS A 637 12.02 23.85 1.68
N SER A 638 11.79 22.68 2.22
CA SER A 638 10.46 22.07 2.34
C SER A 638 10.04 21.93 3.81
N ASP A 639 8.79 21.60 4.06
CA ASP A 639 8.21 21.37 5.39
C ASP A 639 8.74 20.10 6.07
N ILE A 640 9.36 19.19 5.32
CA ILE A 640 9.95 17.94 5.84
C ILE A 640 11.45 18.04 6.08
N ASP A 641 12.10 19.09 5.60
CA ASP A 641 13.54 19.27 5.70
C ASP A 641 14.01 19.49 7.15
N ASP A 642 15.24 19.10 7.38
CA ASP A 642 16.00 19.43 8.58
C ASP A 642 16.97 20.57 8.29
N ILE A 643 17.22 21.41 9.28
CA ILE A 643 18.15 22.54 9.18
C ILE A 643 19.33 22.29 10.12
N ILE A 644 20.55 22.27 9.57
CA ILE A 644 21.76 22.25 10.37
C ILE A 644 22.20 23.70 10.68
N ILE A 645 22.54 23.96 11.93
CA ILE A 645 22.90 25.29 12.43
C ILE A 645 24.24 25.24 13.15
N PHE A 646 25.20 26.11 12.77
CA PHE A 646 26.49 26.22 13.42
C PHE A 646 26.62 27.57 14.15
N TYR A 647 27.19 27.53 15.34
CA TYR A 647 27.34 28.70 16.24
C TYR A 647 28.78 29.11 16.42
N LYS A 648 28.98 30.37 16.77
CA LYS A 648 30.30 30.96 17.01
C LYS A 648 31.06 30.33 18.16
N ASN A 649 30.37 29.75 19.12
CA ASN A 649 30.95 29.03 20.26
C ASN A 649 31.40 27.60 19.92
N GLY A 650 31.30 27.17 18.65
CA GLY A 650 31.68 25.84 18.20
C GLY A 650 30.64 24.77 18.39
N LYS A 651 29.45 25.12 18.88
CA LYS A 651 28.32 24.17 18.92
C LYS A 651 27.57 24.14 17.61
N TYR A 652 26.86 23.06 17.37
CA TYR A 652 25.93 22.91 16.23
C TYR A 652 24.83 21.94 16.56
N LYS A 653 23.70 22.07 15.92
CA LYS A 653 22.52 21.19 16.05
C LYS A 653 21.72 21.11 14.78
N ILE A 654 20.85 20.07 14.71
CA ILE A 654 19.86 19.92 13.65
C ILE A 654 18.47 20.08 14.25
N ILE A 655 17.60 20.80 13.53
CA ILE A 655 16.19 20.99 13.90
C ILE A 655 15.32 20.81 12.66
N LYS A 656 14.05 20.50 12.87
CA LYS A 656 13.07 20.47 11.78
C LYS A 656 12.68 21.89 11.34
N VAL A 657 12.36 22.07 10.04
CA VAL A 657 11.77 23.33 9.53
C VAL A 657 10.48 23.66 10.28
N ALA A 658 10.32 24.92 10.66
CA ALA A 658 9.13 25.44 11.32
C ALA A 658 8.87 26.90 10.88
N ASP A 659 7.65 27.40 11.11
CA ASP A 659 7.28 28.77 10.75
C ASP A 659 8.11 29.82 11.50
N LYS A 660 8.35 29.61 12.79
CA LYS A 660 9.22 30.44 13.63
C LYS A 660 9.68 29.64 14.83
N ILE A 661 10.99 29.46 14.98
CA ILE A 661 11.58 28.75 16.11
C ILE A 661 12.78 29.51 16.66
N PHE A 662 12.92 29.59 18.01
CA PHE A 662 14.09 30.15 18.67
C PHE A 662 15.19 29.10 18.71
N VAL A 663 16.34 29.43 18.15
CA VAL A 663 17.50 28.52 18.06
C VAL A 663 18.70 29.01 18.82
N GLY A 664 18.68 30.21 19.33
CA GLY A 664 19.79 30.85 20.08
C GLY A 664 20.58 31.85 19.24
N LYS A 665 21.36 32.68 19.92
CA LYS A 665 22.20 33.74 19.31
C LYS A 665 23.56 33.22 18.89
N GLY A 666 24.26 33.99 18.05
CA GLY A 666 25.62 33.67 17.63
C GLY A 666 25.71 32.66 16.47
N ILE A 667 24.70 32.58 15.66
CA ILE A 667 24.65 31.73 14.47
C ILE A 667 25.66 32.26 13.43
N ILE A 668 26.57 31.40 12.97
CA ILE A 668 27.55 31.71 11.92
C ILE A 668 27.11 31.20 10.56
N TRP A 669 26.45 30.02 10.51
CA TRP A 669 26.00 29.40 9.27
C TRP A 669 24.80 28.45 9.51
N LEU A 670 23.92 28.34 8.53
CA LEU A 670 22.83 27.38 8.52
C LEU A 670 22.39 27.07 7.09
N GLN A 671 21.91 25.86 6.88
CA GLN A 671 21.38 25.38 5.60
C GLN A 671 20.50 24.14 5.79
N VAL A 672 19.80 23.71 4.75
CA VAL A 672 19.12 22.42 4.72
C VAL A 672 20.15 21.29 4.94
N PHE A 673 19.87 20.41 5.86
CA PHE A 673 20.68 19.23 6.18
C PHE A 673 20.28 18.04 5.30
N LYS A 674 21.20 17.51 4.52
CA LYS A 674 21.03 16.29 3.74
C LYS A 674 21.61 15.11 4.51
N LYS A 675 20.76 14.18 4.94
CA LYS A 675 21.20 12.96 5.64
C LYS A 675 22.03 12.09 4.69
N ASN A 676 23.09 11.47 5.20
CA ASN A 676 24.05 10.64 4.45
C ASN A 676 24.83 11.38 3.36
N ASP A 677 24.83 12.73 3.35
CA ASP A 677 25.66 13.51 2.43
C ASP A 677 27.13 13.44 2.86
N LYS A 678 27.94 12.67 2.14
CA LYS A 678 29.37 12.54 2.33
C LYS A 678 30.17 13.64 1.60
N ARG A 679 29.53 14.39 0.67
CA ARG A 679 30.21 15.35 -0.21
C ARG A 679 30.27 16.77 0.38
N THR A 680 29.33 17.17 1.22
CA THR A 680 29.39 18.48 1.89
C THR A 680 30.44 18.46 2.97
N ILE A 681 31.57 19.16 2.74
CA ILE A 681 32.70 19.28 3.67
C ILE A 681 32.72 20.67 4.30
N TYR A 682 32.83 20.68 5.61
CA TYR A 682 32.97 21.92 6.40
C TYR A 682 34.43 22.20 6.68
N ASN A 683 34.95 23.38 6.22
CA ASN A 683 36.29 23.85 6.51
C ASN A 683 36.21 24.85 7.66
N VAL A 684 36.94 24.62 8.72
CA VAL A 684 36.82 25.37 9.96
C VAL A 684 38.18 25.74 10.54
N VAL A 685 38.32 27.00 11.00
CA VAL A 685 39.40 27.43 11.91
C VAL A 685 38.76 27.87 13.23
N TYR A 686 39.22 27.29 14.34
CA TYR A 686 38.69 27.59 15.65
C TYR A 686 39.82 27.76 16.67
N LYS A 687 39.60 28.55 17.73
CA LYS A 687 40.44 28.68 18.90
C LYS A 687 39.94 27.73 19.99
N ASP A 688 40.79 26.89 20.54
CA ASP A 688 40.47 25.90 21.57
C ASP A 688 40.64 26.53 22.97
N GLY A 689 39.56 26.98 23.59
CA GLY A 689 39.53 27.68 24.87
C GLY A 689 39.97 29.16 24.75
N ARG A 690 39.98 29.86 25.90
CA ARG A 690 40.33 31.30 25.93
C ARG A 690 41.82 31.54 25.64
N GLU A 691 42.71 30.70 26.14
CA GLU A 691 44.16 30.82 25.99
C GLU A 691 44.79 29.77 25.09
N GLY A 692 43.98 28.91 24.47
CA GLY A 692 44.43 27.81 23.62
C GLY A 692 44.91 28.20 22.24
N TYR A 693 45.39 27.22 21.50
CA TYR A 693 45.91 27.39 20.14
C TYR A 693 44.77 27.42 19.12
N TYR A 694 45.08 27.87 17.90
CA TYR A 694 44.18 27.83 16.76
C TYR A 694 44.36 26.53 15.97
N TYR A 695 43.26 25.86 15.67
CA TYR A 695 43.21 24.63 14.91
C TYR A 695 42.44 24.85 13.62
N MET A 696 42.85 24.14 12.57
CA MET A 696 42.11 24.03 11.34
C MET A 696 41.73 22.57 11.10
N LYS A 697 40.54 22.33 10.58
CA LYS A 697 40.04 20.99 10.26
C LYS A 697 39.02 21.00 9.15
N ARG A 698 38.89 19.84 8.54
CA ARG A 698 37.84 19.51 7.55
C ARG A 698 37.06 18.33 8.08
N PHE A 699 35.75 18.40 7.96
CA PHE A 699 34.86 17.28 8.38
C PHE A 699 33.52 17.35 7.64
N ASN A 700 32.82 16.23 7.61
CA ASN A 700 31.44 16.13 7.16
C ASN A 700 30.50 15.82 8.33
N VAL A 701 29.19 15.94 8.08
CA VAL A 701 28.10 15.56 9.00
C VAL A 701 27.10 14.72 8.24
N THR A 702 27.16 13.41 8.39
CA THR A 702 26.32 12.47 7.65
C THR A 702 25.04 12.08 8.40
N SER A 703 25.13 12.01 9.74
CA SER A 703 23.97 11.64 10.57
C SER A 703 24.03 12.33 11.93
N MET A 704 22.86 12.73 12.44
CA MET A 704 22.71 13.31 13.78
C MET A 704 21.30 13.13 14.33
N THR A 705 21.17 13.15 15.65
CA THR A 705 19.87 13.20 16.33
C THR A 705 19.34 14.63 16.34
N ARG A 706 18.07 14.85 16.01
CA ARG A 706 17.40 16.16 16.06
C ARG A 706 17.40 16.73 17.48
N ASP A 707 17.45 18.06 17.57
CA ASP A 707 17.36 18.86 18.81
C ASP A 707 18.49 18.63 19.82
N ARG A 708 19.47 17.77 19.52
CA ARG A 708 20.67 17.55 20.33
C ARG A 708 21.77 18.49 19.89
N GLU A 709 22.44 19.15 20.86
CA GLU A 709 23.63 19.96 20.61
C GLU A 709 24.91 19.10 20.59
N TYR A 710 25.75 19.39 19.61
CA TYR A 710 27.07 18.77 19.45
C TYR A 710 28.14 19.85 19.43
N ASP A 711 29.37 19.47 19.72
CA ASP A 711 30.51 20.38 19.70
C ASP A 711 31.48 20.02 18.58
N LEU A 712 31.84 21.01 17.76
CA LEU A 712 32.83 20.84 16.68
C LEU A 712 34.25 21.13 17.17
N THR A 713 34.41 21.68 18.39
CA THR A 713 35.71 21.93 19.03
C THR A 713 36.06 20.76 19.96
N ALA A 714 37.14 20.85 20.70
CA ALA A 714 37.47 19.87 21.73
C ALA A 714 36.60 19.98 23.00
N GLY A 715 35.59 20.82 23.01
CA GLY A 715 34.69 21.05 24.16
C GLY A 715 35.26 21.93 25.23
N THR A 716 36.44 22.50 25.05
CA THR A 716 37.11 23.40 26.01
C THR A 716 36.27 24.67 26.19
N PRO A 717 35.91 25.04 27.44
CA PRO A 717 35.15 26.27 27.70
C PRO A 717 35.82 27.52 27.13
N GLY A 718 35.05 28.33 26.40
CA GLY A 718 35.55 29.56 25.78
C GLY A 718 36.16 29.38 24.39
N SER A 719 36.01 28.20 23.79
CA SER A 719 36.32 27.92 22.38
C SER A 719 35.49 28.80 21.46
N LYS A 720 36.06 29.18 20.30
CA LYS A 720 35.43 30.10 19.36
C LYS A 720 35.84 29.81 17.94
N VAL A 721 34.83 29.73 17.04
CA VAL A 721 35.05 29.62 15.58
C VAL A 721 35.48 30.99 15.04
N ASN A 722 36.56 31.00 14.29
CA ASN A 722 37.14 32.17 13.66
C ASN A 722 36.97 32.23 12.15
N TYR A 723 36.82 31.06 11.51
CA TYR A 723 36.54 30.91 10.09
C TYR A 723 35.68 29.66 9.88
N PHE A 724 34.74 29.76 8.97
CA PHE A 724 33.81 28.64 8.65
C PHE A 724 33.33 28.76 7.21
N THR A 725 33.43 27.68 6.44
CA THR A 725 32.81 27.54 5.11
C THR A 725 32.19 26.15 4.97
N ALA A 726 31.15 26.07 4.17
CA ALA A 726 30.52 24.83 3.78
C ALA A 726 30.72 24.62 2.26
N ASN A 727 31.28 23.49 1.91
CA ASN A 727 31.74 23.19 0.56
C ASN A 727 30.98 21.95 0.04
N PRO A 728 29.95 22.13 -0.83
CA PRO A 728 29.03 21.06 -1.22
C PRO A 728 29.66 19.91 -2.01
N ASN A 729 30.83 20.12 -2.58
CA ASN A 729 31.58 19.11 -3.32
C ASN A 729 33.00 18.91 -2.77
N GLY A 730 33.24 19.23 -1.49
CA GLY A 730 34.53 19.03 -0.86
C GLY A 730 35.64 19.96 -1.35
N GLU A 731 35.30 21.16 -1.82
CA GLU A 731 36.26 22.15 -2.29
C GLU A 731 37.19 22.54 -1.15
N ALA A 732 38.45 22.72 -1.48
CA ALA A 732 39.50 23.05 -0.52
C ALA A 732 40.09 24.43 -0.85
N GLU A 733 39.65 25.44 -0.13
CA GLU A 733 40.07 26.81 -0.30
C GLU A 733 41.42 27.12 0.31
N ILE A 734 42.11 28.16 -0.19
CA ILE A 734 43.29 28.72 0.40
C ILE A 734 42.91 29.99 1.20
N ILE A 735 43.28 30.03 2.47
CA ILE A 735 43.01 31.15 3.37
C ILE A 735 44.25 31.97 3.66
N LYS A 736 44.07 33.28 3.79
CA LYS A 736 45.07 34.22 4.28
C LYS A 736 44.76 34.57 5.73
N VAL A 737 45.69 34.24 6.61
CA VAL A 737 45.59 34.50 8.05
C VAL A 737 46.51 35.67 8.39
N VAL A 738 45.97 36.73 9.00
CA VAL A 738 46.72 37.87 9.50
C VAL A 738 46.85 37.71 11.01
N LEU A 739 48.07 37.66 11.49
CA LEU A 739 48.38 37.48 12.91
C LEU A 739 48.47 38.87 13.60
N GLU A 740 48.17 38.90 14.92
CA GLU A 740 48.44 40.04 15.75
C GLU A 740 49.97 40.19 15.95
N PRO A 741 50.55 41.41 15.78
CA PRO A 741 51.96 41.63 16.03
C PRO A 741 52.33 41.34 17.50
N ASP A 742 53.38 40.53 17.73
CA ASP A 742 53.92 40.27 19.06
C ASP A 742 54.92 41.40 19.45
N PRO A 743 54.60 42.21 20.43
CA PRO A 743 55.44 43.34 20.80
C PRO A 743 56.89 42.94 21.16
N LYS A 744 57.12 41.66 21.49
CA LYS A 744 58.44 41.16 21.92
C LYS A 744 59.36 40.76 20.74
N LYS A 745 58.86 40.78 19.51
CA LYS A 745 59.58 40.30 18.31
C LYS A 745 59.83 41.45 17.32
N LYS A 746 61.09 41.82 17.06
CA LYS A 746 61.45 42.90 16.12
C LYS A 746 61.20 42.57 14.64
N ARG A 747 61.19 41.31 14.20
CA ARG A 747 60.87 40.85 12.83
C ARG A 747 59.88 39.67 12.92
N GLN A 748 58.71 39.84 12.36
CA GLN A 748 57.69 38.79 12.34
C GLN A 748 57.01 38.73 10.97
N ASN A 749 56.77 37.54 10.53
CA ASN A 749 55.84 37.33 9.43
C ASN A 749 54.41 37.30 9.99
N ILE A 750 53.63 38.35 9.73
CA ILE A 750 52.26 38.53 10.22
C ILE A 750 51.25 37.92 9.26
N PHE A 751 51.68 37.39 8.11
CA PHE A 751 50.84 36.76 7.13
C PHE A 751 51.15 35.28 6.99
N LEU A 752 50.14 34.43 7.13
CA LEU A 752 50.22 33.01 6.87
C LEU A 752 49.21 32.64 5.79
N GLU A 753 49.65 31.89 4.81
CA GLU A 753 48.74 31.25 3.86
C GLU A 753 48.60 29.79 4.24
N ARG A 754 47.36 29.30 4.20
CA ARG A 754 47.04 27.90 4.51
C ARG A 754 46.05 27.35 3.52
N ASP A 755 46.37 26.19 3.05
CA ASP A 755 45.62 25.44 2.07
C ASP A 755 44.86 24.32 2.77
N PHE A 756 43.53 24.27 2.61
CA PHE A 756 42.70 23.23 3.20
C PHE A 756 42.87 21.88 2.49
N SER A 757 43.38 21.85 1.23
CA SER A 757 43.63 20.57 0.52
C SER A 757 44.65 19.69 1.26
N LYS A 758 45.55 20.32 2.01
CA LYS A 758 46.57 19.67 2.83
C LYS A 758 46.06 19.16 4.19
N VAL A 759 44.78 19.36 4.49
CA VAL A 759 44.14 18.94 5.74
C VAL A 759 43.21 17.79 5.41
N MET A 760 43.51 16.61 5.93
CA MET A 760 42.69 15.41 5.75
C MET A 760 41.28 15.63 6.33
N ILE A 761 40.28 15.10 5.63
CA ILE A 761 38.91 15.06 6.12
C ILE A 761 38.86 13.99 7.23
N LYS A 762 38.43 14.38 8.42
CA LYS A 762 38.34 13.50 9.60
C LYS A 762 36.95 13.60 10.22
N SER A 763 36.68 12.75 11.22
CA SER A 763 35.42 12.78 11.94
C SER A 763 35.14 14.16 12.57
N ARG A 764 33.85 14.47 12.76
CA ARG A 764 33.39 15.73 13.38
C ARG A 764 33.99 16.00 14.76
N GLY A 765 34.33 14.98 15.55
CA GLY A 765 34.96 15.09 16.88
C GLY A 765 36.50 15.29 16.87
N ALA A 766 37.16 15.14 15.72
CA ALA A 766 38.60 15.31 15.63
C ALA A 766 39.04 16.74 15.93
N LYS A 767 40.16 16.92 16.66
CA LYS A 767 40.69 18.22 17.05
C LYS A 767 41.23 19.02 15.86
N GLY A 768 41.71 18.39 14.81
CA GLY A 768 42.31 19.04 13.64
C GLY A 768 43.82 19.27 13.77
N VAL A 769 44.39 20.08 12.89
CA VAL A 769 45.80 20.43 12.79
C VAL A 769 46.05 21.81 13.41
N ILE A 770 47.13 21.99 14.10
CA ILE A 770 47.49 23.31 14.69
C ILE A 770 47.80 24.27 13.56
N LEU A 771 47.04 25.36 13.47
CA LEU A 771 47.25 26.43 12.53
C LEU A 771 48.35 27.40 13.02
N THR A 772 48.20 27.88 14.26
CA THR A 772 49.15 28.82 14.90
C THR A 772 48.92 28.85 16.42
N LYS A 773 49.98 29.22 17.14
CA LYS A 773 49.95 29.51 18.57
C LYS A 773 49.76 31.01 18.86
N GLN A 774 49.95 31.90 17.85
CA GLN A 774 49.79 33.34 17.95
C GLN A 774 48.36 33.79 17.78
N SER A 775 48.00 34.92 18.35
CA SER A 775 46.70 35.53 18.19
C SER A 775 46.47 35.91 16.72
N ILE A 776 45.26 35.62 16.23
CA ILE A 776 44.83 35.93 14.88
C ILE A 776 44.02 37.23 14.91
N HIS A 777 44.42 38.22 14.10
CA HIS A 777 43.67 39.43 13.87
C HIS A 777 42.51 39.22 12.90
N ARG A 778 42.77 38.58 11.74
CA ARG A 778 41.79 38.35 10.70
C ARG A 778 42.13 37.11 9.85
N ILE A 779 41.07 36.40 9.42
CA ILE A 779 41.15 35.34 8.41
C ILE A 779 40.26 35.74 7.23
N GLY A 780 40.78 35.60 6.01
CA GLY A 780 40.02 35.82 4.78
C GLY A 780 40.31 34.75 3.74
N LEU A 781 39.35 34.53 2.85
CA LEU A 781 39.55 33.70 1.68
C LEU A 781 40.58 34.34 0.75
N LYS A 782 41.56 33.57 0.27
CA LYS A 782 42.53 34.00 -0.74
C LYS A 782 42.10 33.52 -2.13
N SER A 783 41.83 32.26 -2.27
CA SER A 783 41.34 31.65 -3.51
C SER A 783 40.46 30.44 -3.21
N GLN A 784 39.50 30.22 -4.08
CA GLN A 784 38.74 28.99 -4.08
C GLN A 784 39.61 27.84 -4.57
N GLY A 785 39.52 26.66 -3.97
CA GLY A 785 40.25 25.47 -4.38
C GLY A 785 39.35 24.49 -5.12
N HIS A 786 39.94 23.41 -5.57
CA HIS A 786 39.25 22.33 -6.26
C HIS A 786 38.67 21.33 -5.28
N SER A 787 37.79 20.47 -5.75
CA SER A 787 37.29 19.31 -4.99
C SER A 787 38.43 18.35 -4.64
N THR A 788 38.41 17.85 -3.41
CA THR A 788 39.35 16.82 -2.92
C THR A 788 38.69 15.45 -2.79
N LEU A 789 37.49 15.33 -3.30
CA LEU A 789 36.71 14.10 -3.28
C LEU A 789 36.80 13.39 -4.64
N GLY A 790 36.48 12.12 -4.71
CA GLY A 790 36.35 11.36 -5.95
C GLY A 790 35.27 11.93 -6.89
N GLY A 791 35.15 11.37 -8.07
CA GLY A 791 34.25 11.83 -9.10
C GLY A 791 32.80 11.97 -8.63
N ARG A 792 32.05 12.79 -9.35
CA ARG A 792 30.62 13.01 -9.09
C ARG A 792 29.79 12.38 -10.19
N LYS A 793 28.85 11.51 -9.84
CA LYS A 793 27.91 10.92 -10.78
C LYS A 793 26.97 12.00 -11.30
N VAL A 794 26.74 12.03 -12.62
CA VAL A 794 25.95 13.05 -13.32
C VAL A 794 24.92 12.37 -14.22
N TRP A 795 23.67 12.85 -14.17
CA TRP A 795 22.58 12.43 -15.03
C TRP A 795 22.03 13.60 -15.83
N PHE A 796 21.50 13.35 -17.00
CA PHE A 796 20.78 14.31 -17.82
C PHE A 796 19.29 13.97 -17.86
N ASP A 797 18.48 14.93 -17.44
CA ASP A 797 17.02 14.80 -17.49
C ASP A 797 16.51 15.43 -18.80
N PRO A 798 15.99 14.63 -19.74
CA PRO A 798 15.51 15.10 -21.04
C PRO A 798 14.21 15.93 -20.93
N ASP A 799 13.44 15.82 -19.85
CA ASP A 799 12.17 16.50 -19.69
C ASP A 799 12.37 17.98 -19.31
N VAL A 800 13.30 18.25 -18.40
CA VAL A 800 13.63 19.58 -17.92
C VAL A 800 14.85 20.18 -18.62
N LYS A 801 15.53 19.42 -19.51
CA LYS A 801 16.73 19.83 -20.23
C LYS A 801 17.83 20.35 -19.32
N ARG A 802 18.10 19.62 -18.24
CA ARG A 802 19.16 19.93 -17.26
C ARG A 802 19.87 18.67 -16.82
N ILE A 803 21.09 18.86 -16.34
CA ILE A 803 21.75 17.78 -15.59
C ILE A 803 21.34 17.84 -14.12
N ASN A 804 21.48 16.71 -13.47
CA ASN A 804 21.26 16.55 -12.05
C ASN A 804 22.27 15.56 -11.44
N TYR A 805 22.27 15.50 -10.12
CA TYR A 805 23.11 14.59 -9.32
C TYR A 805 22.26 13.67 -8.43
N GLU A 806 20.97 13.55 -8.76
CA GLU A 806 19.94 12.91 -7.95
C GLU A 806 19.39 11.63 -8.61
N GLU A 807 20.11 11.09 -9.59
CA GLU A 807 19.82 9.82 -10.28
C GLU A 807 18.53 9.84 -11.13
N HIS A 808 18.18 11.03 -11.69
CA HIS A 808 17.02 11.18 -12.57
C HIS A 808 17.45 11.34 -14.04
N GLY A 809 16.85 10.52 -14.93
CA GLY A 809 17.10 10.53 -16.36
C GLY A 809 18.31 9.67 -16.79
N ARG A 810 18.99 10.07 -17.86
CA ARG A 810 20.08 9.30 -18.47
C ARG A 810 21.40 9.51 -17.73
N PHE A 811 22.06 8.46 -17.28
CA PHE A 811 23.39 8.51 -16.68
C PHE A 811 24.45 8.92 -17.72
N LEU A 812 25.24 9.95 -17.41
CA LEU A 812 26.31 10.46 -18.26
C LEU A 812 27.70 9.99 -17.83
N GLY A 813 27.85 9.45 -16.63
CA GLY A 813 29.13 8.99 -16.10
C GLY A 813 29.53 9.68 -14.80
N GLU A 814 30.72 9.35 -14.33
CA GLU A 814 31.37 10.00 -13.19
C GLU A 814 32.28 11.11 -13.66
N PHE A 815 32.11 12.32 -13.08
CA PHE A 815 32.79 13.56 -13.48
C PHE A 815 33.70 14.07 -12.38
N PHE A 816 34.93 14.43 -12.77
CA PHE A 816 35.91 15.14 -11.94
C PHE A 816 35.91 16.62 -12.30
N ASP A 817 36.60 17.46 -11.53
CA ASP A 817 36.53 18.93 -11.66
C ASP A 817 36.87 19.46 -13.06
N GLU A 818 37.76 18.78 -13.78
CA GLU A 818 38.20 19.20 -15.10
C GLU A 818 37.33 18.65 -16.25
N ASP A 819 36.48 17.68 -15.94
CA ASP A 819 35.60 17.06 -16.91
C ASP A 819 34.57 18.03 -17.48
N ARG A 820 34.17 17.78 -18.70
CA ARG A 820 33.23 18.61 -19.45
C ARG A 820 32.14 17.73 -20.08
N ILE A 821 31.09 18.36 -20.51
CA ILE A 821 29.97 17.75 -21.23
C ILE A 821 30.05 18.17 -22.68
N LEU A 822 30.01 17.21 -23.59
CA LEU A 822 29.82 17.41 -25.02
C LEU A 822 28.32 17.42 -25.33
N VAL A 823 27.89 18.42 -26.10
CA VAL A 823 26.51 18.53 -26.60
C VAL A 823 26.56 18.67 -28.10
N ILE A 824 25.79 17.82 -28.81
CA ILE A 824 25.62 17.83 -30.28
C ILE A 824 24.15 18.13 -30.58
N LEU A 825 23.90 19.10 -31.46
CA LEU A 825 22.59 19.55 -31.84
C LEU A 825 22.16 19.01 -33.21
N ASP A 826 20.89 19.03 -33.52
CA ASP A 826 20.28 18.56 -34.77
C ASP A 826 20.75 19.34 -36.03
N ASN A 827 21.18 20.59 -35.81
CA ASN A 827 21.77 21.44 -36.87
C ASN A 827 23.25 21.14 -37.13
N ASN A 828 23.80 20.05 -36.57
CA ASN A 828 25.20 19.62 -36.62
C ASN A 828 26.19 20.57 -35.94
N ASP A 829 25.71 21.39 -35.03
CA ASP A 829 26.57 22.16 -34.14
C ASP A 829 26.93 21.31 -32.90
N PHE A 830 28.16 21.51 -32.41
CA PHE A 830 28.58 20.97 -31.13
C PHE A 830 29.16 22.08 -30.23
N TYR A 831 29.06 21.90 -28.92
CA TYR A 831 29.78 22.73 -27.97
C TYR A 831 30.10 21.94 -26.70
N ILE A 832 31.05 22.44 -25.93
CA ILE A 832 31.51 21.78 -24.70
C ILE A 832 31.28 22.74 -23.51
N THR A 833 30.66 22.25 -22.45
CA THR A 833 30.29 23.02 -21.28
C THR A 833 30.73 22.32 -19.99
N ASN A 834 30.70 23.04 -18.86
CA ASN A 834 30.88 22.42 -17.55
C ASN A 834 29.62 21.63 -17.13
N PHE A 835 29.76 20.80 -16.10
CA PHE A 835 28.65 19.98 -15.57
C PHE A 835 27.94 20.67 -14.39
N ASP A 836 27.58 21.97 -14.52
CA ASP A 836 26.79 22.70 -13.52
C ASP A 836 25.29 22.37 -13.71
N ALA A 837 24.61 21.96 -12.63
CA ALA A 837 23.17 21.66 -12.65
C ALA A 837 22.28 22.88 -12.99
N ASN A 838 22.81 24.09 -12.92
CA ASN A 838 22.10 25.29 -13.36
C ASN A 838 22.08 25.49 -14.88
N ASN A 839 22.91 24.75 -15.62
CA ASN A 839 22.93 24.83 -17.09
C ASN A 839 21.60 24.32 -17.65
N HIS A 840 21.03 25.10 -18.55
CA HIS A 840 19.88 24.70 -19.34
C HIS A 840 20.32 24.41 -20.76
N TYR A 841 19.91 23.26 -21.25
CA TYR A 841 20.26 22.78 -22.58
C TYR A 841 19.08 22.99 -23.55
N PRO A 842 19.34 23.23 -24.86
CA PRO A 842 18.28 23.48 -25.84
C PRO A 842 17.46 22.22 -26.15
N ASP A 843 16.30 22.42 -26.78
CA ASP A 843 15.37 21.33 -27.11
C ASP A 843 15.89 20.41 -28.24
N ASN A 844 16.76 20.91 -29.08
CA ASN A 844 17.26 20.25 -30.29
C ASN A 844 18.56 19.44 -30.07
N ILE A 845 18.73 18.87 -28.89
CA ILE A 845 19.86 18.00 -28.57
C ILE A 845 19.65 16.65 -29.26
N VAL A 846 20.68 16.22 -30.05
CA VAL A 846 20.78 14.88 -30.58
C VAL A 846 21.60 13.97 -29.67
N ARG A 847 22.70 14.50 -29.11
CA ARG A 847 23.58 13.74 -28.22
C ARG A 847 24.15 14.62 -27.11
N ILE A 848 24.21 14.07 -25.91
CA ILE A 848 24.84 14.67 -24.72
C ILE A 848 25.60 13.57 -24.01
N GLU A 849 26.87 13.80 -23.68
CA GLU A 849 27.71 12.81 -23.01
C GLU A 849 28.93 13.47 -22.34
N LYS A 850 29.68 12.70 -21.55
CA LYS A 850 30.98 13.14 -21.01
C LYS A 850 31.96 13.35 -22.17
N TRP A 851 32.56 14.53 -22.25
CA TRP A 851 33.53 14.88 -23.28
C TRP A 851 34.86 14.16 -23.02
N GLN A 852 35.37 13.52 -24.07
CA GLN A 852 36.66 12.88 -24.11
C GLN A 852 37.50 13.55 -25.20
N PRO A 853 38.63 14.20 -24.85
CA PRO A 853 39.40 15.01 -25.81
C PRO A 853 39.97 14.18 -26.96
N ASP A 854 40.34 12.95 -26.71
CA ASP A 854 41.00 12.05 -27.67
C ASP A 854 39.99 11.20 -28.48
N LYS A 855 38.67 11.34 -28.21
CA LYS A 855 37.65 10.58 -28.91
C LYS A 855 37.52 11.01 -30.36
N VAL A 856 37.76 10.05 -31.28
CA VAL A 856 37.71 10.30 -32.71
C VAL A 856 36.29 10.05 -33.23
N TRP A 857 35.76 11.05 -33.90
CA TRP A 857 34.49 10.99 -34.60
C TRP A 857 34.67 10.79 -36.07
N THR A 858 33.84 9.95 -36.70
CA THR A 858 33.76 9.79 -38.14
C THR A 858 32.42 10.32 -38.64
N ALA A 859 32.45 11.27 -39.55
CA ALA A 859 31.26 11.82 -40.19
C ALA A 859 31.27 11.56 -41.69
N VAL A 860 30.13 11.11 -42.22
CA VAL A 860 29.86 11.02 -43.66
C VAL A 860 28.81 12.07 -43.99
N LEU A 861 29.08 12.89 -44.95
CA LEU A 861 28.27 14.02 -45.36
C LEU A 861 28.23 14.29 -46.84
N PHE A 862 27.17 14.87 -47.34
CA PHE A 862 27.10 15.48 -48.64
C PHE A 862 27.44 16.97 -48.52
N ASP A 863 28.50 17.39 -49.17
CA ASP A 863 29.04 18.76 -49.11
C ASP A 863 28.48 19.61 -50.25
N ALA A 864 27.58 20.51 -49.94
CA ALA A 864 26.90 21.39 -50.90
C ALA A 864 27.86 22.37 -51.57
N ASP A 865 28.92 22.80 -50.90
CA ASP A 865 29.94 23.70 -51.47
C ASP A 865 30.80 23.02 -52.53
N ASN A 866 30.76 21.70 -52.58
CA ASN A 866 31.50 20.83 -53.47
C ASN A 866 30.58 19.95 -54.33
N GLN A 867 29.62 20.53 -55.00
CA GLN A 867 28.66 19.88 -55.90
C GLN A 867 27.82 18.77 -55.25
N GLY A 868 27.69 18.77 -53.94
CA GLY A 868 26.93 17.79 -53.19
C GLY A 868 27.53 16.37 -53.19
N TYR A 869 28.84 16.23 -53.48
CA TYR A 869 29.51 14.93 -53.42
C TYR A 869 29.58 14.42 -51.98
N PRO A 870 29.62 13.08 -51.81
CA PRO A 870 29.79 12.45 -50.50
C PRO A 870 31.24 12.54 -50.03
N TYR A 871 31.42 13.02 -48.80
CA TYR A 871 32.72 13.12 -48.13
C TYR A 871 32.68 12.35 -46.82
N ILE A 872 33.82 11.77 -46.48
CA ILE A 872 34.06 11.17 -45.15
C ILE A 872 35.19 11.95 -44.46
N LYS A 873 35.04 12.20 -43.16
CA LYS A 873 36.06 12.82 -42.35
C LYS A 873 36.14 12.21 -40.96
N ARG A 874 37.35 12.20 -40.41
CA ARG A 874 37.65 11.76 -39.05
C ARG A 874 38.28 12.91 -38.28
N PHE A 875 37.74 13.22 -37.09
CA PHE A 875 38.13 14.39 -36.31
C PHE A 875 37.89 14.22 -34.85
N THR A 876 38.55 15.03 -34.01
CA THR A 876 38.23 15.22 -32.61
C THR A 876 37.42 16.50 -32.40
N MET A 877 36.59 16.55 -31.36
CA MET A 877 35.83 17.72 -30.97
C MET A 877 36.61 18.52 -29.95
N ASP A 878 37.13 19.70 -30.33
CA ASP A 878 37.94 20.55 -29.48
C ASP A 878 37.09 21.25 -28.42
N ALA A 879 37.70 21.62 -27.27
CA ALA A 879 37.02 22.29 -26.15
C ALA A 879 36.53 23.70 -26.54
N MET A 880 35.40 23.80 -27.16
CA MET A 880 34.76 25.06 -27.59
C MET A 880 33.48 25.33 -26.83
N ALA A 881 33.40 26.47 -26.10
CA ALA A 881 32.21 26.89 -25.36
C ALA A 881 31.11 27.49 -26.25
N LYS A 882 31.45 27.96 -27.45
CA LYS A 882 30.46 28.44 -28.42
C LYS A 882 30.17 27.38 -29.47
N PRO A 883 28.90 27.23 -29.90
CA PRO A 883 28.53 26.25 -30.91
C PRO A 883 29.39 26.37 -32.18
N GLN A 884 29.88 25.26 -32.68
CA GLN A 884 30.67 25.11 -33.88
C GLN A 884 30.06 24.02 -34.76
N ASN A 885 29.86 24.33 -36.06
CA ASN A 885 29.36 23.39 -37.01
C ASN A 885 30.48 22.50 -37.56
N PHE A 886 30.31 21.16 -37.48
CA PHE A 886 31.30 20.23 -38.04
C PHE A 886 30.94 19.76 -39.44
N VAL A 887 29.77 20.08 -40.00
CA VAL A 887 29.42 19.75 -41.41
C VAL A 887 29.86 20.85 -42.37
N GLY A 888 29.77 22.12 -41.96
CA GLY A 888 30.08 23.29 -42.75
C GLY A 888 28.98 24.37 -42.63
N GLU A 889 29.25 25.58 -43.13
CA GLU A 889 28.33 26.72 -42.99
C GLU A 889 27.18 26.68 -44.03
N ASN A 890 27.28 25.85 -45.08
CA ASN A 890 26.25 25.76 -46.10
C ASN A 890 25.05 24.91 -45.64
N ALA A 891 23.90 25.54 -45.50
CA ALA A 891 22.67 24.90 -45.04
C ALA A 891 22.15 23.74 -45.91
N ASN A 892 22.64 23.64 -47.16
CA ASN A 892 22.30 22.53 -48.07
C ASN A 892 23.24 21.31 -47.92
N SER A 893 24.28 21.41 -47.09
CA SER A 893 25.12 20.26 -46.73
C SER A 893 24.34 19.34 -45.77
N ARG A 894 24.44 18.05 -45.96
CA ARG A 894 23.67 17.06 -45.22
C ARG A 894 24.56 16.02 -44.58
N LEU A 895 24.47 15.88 -43.28
CA LEU A 895 25.05 14.75 -42.53
C LEU A 895 24.28 13.47 -42.84
N VAL A 896 24.99 12.38 -43.05
CA VAL A 896 24.42 11.03 -43.27
C VAL A 896 24.71 10.13 -42.08
N ILE A 897 25.97 10.06 -41.64
CA ILE A 897 26.41 9.25 -40.52
C ILE A 897 27.31 10.09 -39.63
N LEU A 898 27.12 9.99 -38.34
CA LEU A 898 28.02 10.44 -37.29
C LEU A 898 28.22 9.32 -36.28
N THR A 899 29.43 8.77 -36.25
CA THR A 899 29.75 7.64 -35.38
C THR A 899 31.03 7.87 -34.59
N ASP A 900 31.08 7.31 -33.40
CA ASP A 900 32.24 7.28 -32.52
C ASP A 900 32.86 5.88 -32.40
N VAL A 901 32.43 4.94 -33.27
CA VAL A 901 33.01 3.60 -33.36
C VAL A 901 34.47 3.69 -33.70
N PRO A 902 35.38 3.02 -32.98
CA PRO A 902 36.83 3.15 -33.20
C PRO A 902 37.29 2.79 -34.60
N PHE A 903 36.74 1.76 -35.23
CA PHE A 903 37.09 1.29 -36.57
C PHE A 903 35.83 1.22 -37.46
N PRO A 904 35.23 2.37 -37.82
CA PRO A 904 33.95 2.37 -38.50
C PRO A 904 34.08 1.91 -39.94
N ARG A 905 33.16 1.05 -40.36
CA ARG A 905 33.03 0.55 -41.74
C ARG A 905 31.75 1.09 -42.36
N ILE A 906 31.85 1.49 -43.60
CA ILE A 906 30.76 2.15 -44.31
C ILE A 906 30.54 1.44 -45.63
N LYS A 907 29.30 1.01 -45.88
CA LYS A 907 28.88 0.44 -47.16
C LYS A 907 28.23 1.51 -48.02
N VAL A 908 28.70 1.66 -49.20
CA VAL A 908 28.19 2.62 -50.17
C VAL A 908 27.57 1.83 -51.33
N THR A 909 26.31 2.10 -51.62
CA THR A 909 25.64 1.56 -52.83
C THR A 909 25.42 2.69 -53.81
N TYR A 910 25.35 2.35 -55.08
CA TYR A 910 25.18 3.32 -56.15
C TYR A 910 23.74 3.34 -56.63
N GLY A 911 23.28 4.50 -57.14
CA GLY A 911 21.89 4.73 -57.55
C GLY A 911 21.79 5.38 -58.94
N GLY A 912 20.55 5.53 -59.41
CA GLY A 912 20.27 6.18 -60.70
C GLY A 912 21.03 5.54 -61.88
N HIS A 913 21.81 6.32 -62.61
CA HIS A 913 22.59 5.82 -63.76
C HIS A 913 23.74 4.89 -63.36
N ASP A 914 24.16 4.92 -62.10
CA ASP A 914 25.29 4.14 -61.59
C ASP A 914 24.83 2.90 -60.77
N ALA A 915 23.53 2.59 -60.73
CA ALA A 915 22.95 1.50 -59.93
C ALA A 915 23.51 0.09 -60.26
N ALA A 916 24.09 -0.09 -61.43
CA ALA A 916 24.71 -1.36 -61.88
C ALA A 916 26.08 -1.59 -61.22
N ARG A 917 26.63 -0.63 -60.47
CA ARG A 917 27.93 -0.79 -59.81
C ARG A 917 27.84 -1.64 -58.57
N SER A 918 28.87 -2.44 -58.34
CA SER A 918 28.97 -3.21 -57.12
C SER A 918 29.07 -2.29 -55.90
N PRO A 919 28.42 -2.61 -54.79
CA PRO A 919 28.61 -1.89 -53.54
C PRO A 919 30.08 -1.87 -53.12
N GLU A 920 30.52 -0.78 -52.52
CA GLU A 920 31.87 -0.59 -52.01
C GLU A 920 31.83 -0.53 -50.47
N GLU A 921 32.70 -1.29 -49.84
CA GLU A 921 32.88 -1.24 -48.37
C GLU A 921 34.16 -0.46 -48.05
N ILE A 922 34.05 0.55 -47.22
CA ILE A 922 35.14 1.48 -46.89
C ILE A 922 35.45 1.33 -45.39
N ASP A 923 36.68 0.93 -45.06
CA ASP A 923 37.25 1.11 -43.73
C ASP A 923 37.67 2.57 -43.57
N ALA A 924 36.95 3.30 -42.70
CA ALA A 924 37.16 4.74 -42.59
C ALA A 924 38.54 5.12 -42.06
N GLU A 925 39.16 4.26 -41.23
CA GLU A 925 40.52 4.51 -40.72
C GLU A 925 41.57 4.41 -41.78
N GLN A 926 41.47 3.39 -42.60
CA GLN A 926 42.43 3.20 -43.74
C GLN A 926 42.18 4.19 -44.85
N PHE A 927 40.92 4.63 -45.01
CA PHE A 927 40.54 5.53 -46.08
C PHE A 927 40.96 6.97 -45.78
N ILE A 928 40.85 7.48 -44.55
CA ILE A 928 41.21 8.85 -44.18
C ILE A 928 41.82 8.92 -42.79
N GLY A 929 42.97 9.56 -42.66
CA GLY A 929 43.56 9.91 -41.36
C GLY A 929 42.79 11.01 -40.63
N GLN A 930 42.95 11.08 -39.30
CA GLN A 930 42.34 12.09 -38.42
C GLN A 930 42.84 13.51 -38.80
N LYS A 931 41.93 14.48 -38.79
CA LYS A 931 42.15 15.89 -39.02
C LYS A 931 41.29 16.74 -38.11
N GLY A 932 41.48 18.08 -38.10
CA GLY A 932 40.60 18.96 -37.31
C GLY A 932 39.15 18.96 -37.84
N PHE A 933 38.18 19.21 -36.97
CA PHE A 933 36.72 19.16 -37.28
C PHE A 933 36.31 20.10 -38.45
N LYS A 934 37.04 21.17 -38.73
CA LYS A 934 36.84 22.11 -39.86
C LYS A 934 37.39 21.57 -41.19
N ALA A 935 38.09 20.46 -41.16
CA ALA A 935 38.65 19.88 -42.40
C ALA A 935 37.49 19.38 -43.30
N LYS A 936 37.69 19.58 -44.62
CA LYS A 936 36.68 19.18 -45.63
C LYS A 936 36.46 17.64 -45.69
N GLY A 937 37.44 16.85 -45.36
CA GLY A 937 37.39 15.40 -45.50
C GLY A 937 37.91 14.88 -46.87
N LYS A 938 37.75 13.59 -47.11
CA LYS A 938 38.10 12.94 -48.37
C LYS A 938 36.82 12.51 -49.09
N ARG A 939 36.73 12.84 -50.38
CA ARG A 939 35.59 12.49 -51.19
C ARG A 939 35.52 10.96 -51.36
N ILE A 940 34.34 10.41 -51.14
CA ILE A 940 34.08 8.98 -51.25
C ILE A 940 33.98 8.57 -52.73
N SER A 941 33.11 9.27 -53.46
CA SER A 941 32.84 8.95 -54.85
C SER A 941 32.43 10.17 -55.66
N THR A 942 32.55 10.08 -56.99
CA THR A 942 31.98 11.02 -57.96
C THR A 942 30.73 10.46 -58.64
N TRP A 943 30.39 9.22 -58.34
CA TRP A 943 29.24 8.51 -58.89
C TRP A 943 27.98 8.81 -58.10
N GLN A 944 26.84 8.56 -58.72
CA GLN A 944 25.56 8.79 -58.05
C GLN A 944 25.34 7.75 -56.92
N ILE A 945 25.25 8.20 -55.70
CA ILE A 945 25.04 7.35 -54.52
C ILE A 945 23.58 6.94 -54.38
N GLY A 946 23.34 5.67 -54.07
CA GLY A 946 22.06 5.12 -53.67
C GLY A 946 21.84 5.24 -52.17
N THR A 947 22.53 4.39 -51.37
CA THR A 947 22.52 4.42 -49.89
C THR A 947 23.93 4.43 -49.31
N ILE A 948 24.06 4.98 -48.13
CA ILE A 948 25.27 4.89 -47.29
C ILE A 948 24.85 4.37 -45.94
N GLU A 949 25.40 3.23 -45.54
CA GLU A 949 25.06 2.52 -44.32
C GLU A 949 26.32 2.23 -43.51
N GLU A 950 26.23 2.32 -42.19
CA GLU A 950 27.30 1.90 -41.29
C GLU A 950 27.20 0.38 -41.09
N LEU A 951 28.36 -0.31 -41.18
CA LEU A 951 28.50 -1.74 -40.93
C LEU A 951 29.18 -1.98 -39.57
N GLU A 952 28.92 -3.13 -38.98
CA GLU A 952 29.64 -3.55 -37.79
C GLU A 952 31.16 -3.59 -38.00
N PRO A 953 31.97 -3.11 -37.05
CA PRO A 953 33.41 -3.13 -37.14
C PRO A 953 33.95 -4.56 -37.10
N VAL A 954 34.97 -4.85 -37.93
CA VAL A 954 35.65 -6.16 -37.92
C VAL A 954 36.81 -6.18 -36.92
N ARG A 955 37.25 -5.00 -36.51
CA ARG A 955 38.32 -4.82 -35.52
C ARG A 955 37.75 -4.11 -34.28
N PHE A 956 38.22 -4.54 -33.12
CA PHE A 956 37.88 -3.91 -31.85
C PHE A 956 39.19 -3.40 -31.20
N PRO A 957 39.16 -2.30 -30.45
CA PRO A 957 40.31 -1.87 -29.66
C PRO A 957 40.67 -2.98 -28.68
N GLU A 958 41.95 -3.20 -28.45
CA GLU A 958 42.40 -4.09 -27.37
C GLU A 958 41.85 -3.51 -26.04
N PRO A 959 41.28 -4.33 -25.15
CA PRO A 959 40.84 -3.85 -23.87
C PRO A 959 42.03 -3.26 -23.13
N GLU A 960 41.91 -1.99 -22.71
CA GLU A 960 42.88 -1.42 -21.77
C GLU A 960 42.87 -2.29 -20.54
N VAL A 961 44.01 -2.95 -20.25
CA VAL A 961 44.22 -3.63 -18.97
C VAL A 961 44.25 -2.51 -17.94
N GLN A 962 43.14 -2.29 -17.28
CA GLN A 962 43.15 -1.54 -16.02
C GLN A 962 43.92 -2.44 -15.05
N ASP A 963 45.10 -2.00 -14.66
CA ASP A 963 45.77 -2.51 -13.47
C ASP A 963 44.83 -2.20 -12.30
N ASP A 964 44.00 -3.17 -11.94
CA ASP A 964 43.30 -3.20 -10.68
C ASP A 964 44.37 -3.30 -9.58
N GLU A 965 44.90 -2.12 -9.18
CA GLU A 965 45.43 -2.00 -7.83
C GLU A 965 44.25 -2.26 -6.91
N GLU A 966 44.21 -3.50 -6.33
CA GLU A 966 43.36 -3.82 -5.22
C GLU A 966 43.63 -2.77 -4.12
N GLU A 967 42.81 -1.69 -4.11
CA GLU A 967 42.65 -0.91 -2.87
C GLU A 967 42.04 -1.88 -1.86
N VAL A 968 42.91 -2.39 -0.99
CA VAL A 968 42.51 -2.99 0.27
C VAL A 968 41.72 -1.90 0.99
N GLU A 969 40.40 -1.97 0.96
CA GLU A 969 39.53 -1.19 1.82
C GLU A 969 39.86 -1.58 3.27
N GLU A 970 40.76 -0.82 3.91
CA GLU A 970 40.77 -0.77 5.36
C GLU A 970 39.43 -0.20 5.80
N GLU A 971 38.56 -1.09 6.32
CA GLU A 971 37.35 -0.68 7.01
C GLU A 971 37.72 0.36 8.08
N PRO A 972 37.10 1.54 8.08
CA PRO A 972 37.33 2.50 9.16
C PRO A 972 36.73 1.88 10.43
N GLU A 973 37.56 1.67 11.45
CA GLU A 973 37.14 1.38 12.82
C GLU A 973 36.09 2.40 13.26
N ASN A 974 34.83 1.99 13.20
CA ASN A 974 33.72 2.72 13.76
C ASN A 974 33.71 2.56 15.27
N LEU A 975 34.35 3.46 15.97
CA LEU A 975 34.20 3.61 17.42
C LEU A 975 32.86 4.32 17.70
N ASP A 976 31.76 3.63 17.44
CA ASP A 976 30.49 3.90 18.09
C ASP A 976 30.39 2.92 19.27
N PRO A 977 30.31 3.35 20.54
CA PRO A 977 30.27 2.46 21.70
C PRO A 977 29.09 1.48 21.69
N ASP A 978 28.10 1.68 20.79
CA ASP A 978 26.93 0.84 20.66
C ASP A 978 26.87 0.01 19.35
N ALA A 979 27.89 0.08 18.49
CA ALA A 979 27.96 -0.69 17.26
C ALA A 979 28.42 -2.14 17.54
N GLY A 980 27.48 -3.01 17.79
CA GLY A 980 27.73 -4.44 18.07
C GLY A 980 26.68 -5.08 18.97
N LYS A 981 25.84 -4.29 19.60
CA LYS A 981 24.77 -4.78 20.45
C LYS A 981 23.50 -5.04 19.66
N SER A 982 22.90 -6.22 19.81
CA SER A 982 21.56 -6.48 19.24
C SER A 982 20.53 -5.56 19.88
N GLN A 983 19.44 -5.26 19.16
CA GLN A 983 18.33 -4.45 19.71
C GLN A 983 17.82 -4.99 21.06
N GLN A 984 17.94 -6.28 21.28
CA GLN A 984 17.54 -6.93 22.53
C GLN A 984 18.50 -6.60 23.68
N GLN A 985 19.79 -6.51 23.43
CA GLN A 985 20.78 -6.14 24.45
C GLN A 985 20.65 -4.67 24.89
N VAL A 986 20.28 -3.77 23.96
CA VAL A 986 20.01 -2.36 24.27
C VAL A 986 18.73 -2.21 25.10
N ILE A 987 17.72 -3.02 24.82
CA ILE A 987 16.45 -3.05 25.59
C ILE A 987 16.70 -3.60 26.99
N ASP A 988 17.53 -4.61 27.13
CA ASP A 988 17.83 -5.24 28.43
C ASP A 988 18.68 -4.30 29.31
N GLU A 989 19.60 -3.52 28.74
CA GLU A 989 20.35 -2.46 29.48
C GLU A 989 19.45 -1.29 29.89
N LEU A 990 18.50 -0.88 29.05
CA LEU A 990 17.51 0.14 29.39
C LEU A 990 16.54 -0.32 30.50
N ASN A 991 16.16 -1.58 30.49
CA ASN A 991 15.31 -2.17 31.52
C ASN A 991 16.06 -2.35 32.84
N GLY A 992 17.36 -2.62 32.82
CA GLY A 992 18.22 -2.69 34.01
C GLY A 992 18.43 -1.33 34.70
N GLN A 993 18.28 -0.21 33.97
CA GLN A 993 18.37 1.12 34.56
C GLN A 993 17.04 1.62 35.18
N LEU A 994 15.93 0.91 34.95
CA LEU A 994 14.60 1.28 35.47
C LEU A 994 14.19 0.53 36.75
N SER A 995 14.97 -0.44 37.24
CA SER A 995 14.72 -1.14 38.50
C SER A 995 15.39 -0.40 39.69
N LEU A 996 14.73 0.65 40.16
CA LEU A 996 15.09 1.43 41.35
C LEU A 996 14.31 1.00 42.59
N PHE A 997 14.03 -0.29 42.77
CA PHE A 997 13.52 -0.84 44.02
C PHE A 997 14.24 -2.15 44.33
N PRO A 998 14.86 -2.32 45.50
CA PRO A 998 15.43 -3.59 45.92
C PRO A 998 14.32 -4.59 46.24
N GLU A 999 14.33 -5.73 45.60
CA GLU A 999 13.57 -6.91 46.01
C GLU A 999 14.24 -7.53 47.25
N ASP A 1000 13.45 -7.61 48.32
CA ASP A 1000 13.88 -8.24 49.58
C ASP A 1000 14.17 -9.73 49.37
N ASP A 1001 15.33 -10.14 49.91
CA ASP A 1001 15.76 -11.49 50.12
C ASP A 1001 14.76 -12.28 50.96
N ALA A 1002 14.05 -13.26 50.40
CA ALA A 1002 13.45 -14.32 51.17
C ALA A 1002 13.39 -15.61 50.35
N ASN A 1003 14.41 -16.45 50.44
CA ASN A 1003 14.23 -17.87 50.73
C ASN A 1003 15.52 -18.69 50.41
N ASN A 1004 16.34 -18.76 51.44
CA ASN A 1004 17.26 -19.88 51.60
C ASN A 1004 16.58 -20.84 52.58
N THR A 1005 16.23 -22.06 52.15
CA THR A 1005 16.41 -23.31 52.90
C THR A 1005 15.67 -24.50 52.21
N LYS A 1006 16.45 -25.47 51.89
CA LYS A 1006 16.28 -26.90 51.58
C LYS A 1006 16.09 -27.31 50.14
#